data_0686e024c17847be2ebca951428c5bcb
#
_entry.id   0686e024c17847be2ebca951428c5bcb
#
_cell.length_a   1.000
_cell.length_b   1.000
_cell.length_c   1.000
_cell.angle_alpha   90.00
_cell.angle_beta   90.00
_cell.angle_gamma   90.00
#
_symmetry.space_group_name_H-M   'P 1'
#
loop_
_entity.id
_entity.type
_entity.pdbx_description
1 polymer ?
#
loop_
_entity_poly.entity_id
_entity_poly.type
_entity_poly.pdbx_seq_one_letter_code
_entity_poly.pdbx_strand_id
1 'polypeptide(L)'
;EDNKERKLLLENIVWQNQDKQHLGSGSLALPGISVGNFDARIALKGETLEQMVGDLYVQANQVDVSNWLAQYINTQKQQLHSDLNLQAWLRLEQGLVSDVKVQWLPSAVNWQLNEQTQKVSLSEGGFHLYPEQNSWRLKSTGLAFSTNEITWPSLEFEALLGKQNKIWLQQLDLALLNDLAELTNFTDLTPFLARQPSGEIKNAYLEFADAKQWQLWFEADEISWQEKNAVPAAQSLRVDGLVNQQYGRITIFGENSHLITGASFSNNIDYNQLNIELDLAKRSGDWHISSDNLWLDNNEVTLSAQMQLSLGKTPRLDLYAEAFAPDASIAGHYFPLTLMSPELVSYLNGAIKSGEVTNAQVLFSGPLSGFPFDDGSGQFDVLAQIDNATYQFDPAWPAVTNASVKLHFANQRMDIYSQQGQLVNLDVGSSVHVSIDDLMGDAPLVVSIDKQAELEKMHDFFVATPLANPLADIFNVVQGQGLASANIELLIGSQFKGGASVTGKVNLLDSPLYISAPGISLEHLKGELSFNNQQINLTDATATWLGMPLTINYTSDANAEDYRANININAQLDAQTLINHGQGILDGYLSGQSDVDIALELNFTEQGFNYRAEVESPLIGLNSSLPGVYTKSSEQIWPLSAVIQGDDISNLITANINELFYFNAILDNTQSQFTNAHFIIGEKDLGLNSQDLAVSINLAQSELLPWIDLIDQIINVAKAQPDSASPGVMPPLHEVVANINSFNVSGMQFNDFDMRLSPLNNNLQLKLNAKELRAEVFIPSGQSSQPIRINSDYLRLNFLDTESEQPSEKSTPEQLAWLTKLPAIEFECADCKVSHYQLDKVSASLLGDGKKLLISELVVDKGDHILRTKGQWQNGLTAMSGELKSDDIGALFNEFDITTTIKDSNANLNYQLNWQAAPYDLDIASLDGEISWDLGEGHLTEISDGGARVFSLLSLDSLVRKLKLDFRDVFSKGFFYNSMQGTMQIDKGIAYTQDTKMDGV
;
A
#
# COMPACT_ATOMS: atom_id res chain seq x y z
N GLU A 1 -20.01 -62.94 -65.47
CA GLU A 1 -20.40 -64.07 -66.29
C GLU A 1 -21.50 -64.85 -65.58
N ASP A 2 -22.74 -64.28 -65.70
CA ASP A 2 -23.97 -65.00 -65.31
C ASP A 2 -24.33 -65.93 -66.40
N ASN A 3 -24.22 -67.23 -66.22
CA ASN A 3 -24.65 -68.29 -67.14
C ASN A 3 -26.21 -68.38 -67.29
N LYS A 4 -26.91 -67.25 -67.39
CA LYS A 4 -28.36 -67.16 -67.60
C LYS A 4 -28.65 -67.00 -69.08
N GLU A 5 -29.33 -67.97 -69.65
CA GLU A 5 -29.88 -67.81 -71.02
C GLU A 5 -30.68 -66.53 -71.08
N ARG A 6 -30.23 -65.57 -71.86
CA ARG A 6 -30.93 -64.33 -72.14
C ARG A 6 -31.60 -64.48 -73.48
N LYS A 7 -32.95 -64.44 -73.56
CA LYS A 7 -33.75 -64.48 -74.81
C LYS A 7 -33.72 -63.08 -75.48
N LEU A 8 -33.17 -63.00 -76.64
CA LEU A 8 -33.17 -61.80 -77.44
C LEU A 8 -34.36 -61.91 -78.38
N LEU A 9 -35.31 -60.95 -78.39
CA LEU A 9 -36.43 -60.88 -79.31
C LEU A 9 -36.02 -59.94 -80.46
N LEU A 10 -36.05 -60.50 -81.67
CA LEU A 10 -35.72 -59.77 -82.90
C LEU A 10 -37.01 -59.55 -83.71
N GLU A 11 -37.34 -58.31 -84.02
CA GLU A 11 -38.54 -57.92 -84.74
C GLU A 11 -38.17 -57.17 -86.04
N ASN A 12 -38.99 -57.26 -87.11
CA ASN A 12 -38.87 -56.56 -88.40
C ASN A 12 -37.48 -56.72 -89.06
N ILE A 13 -37.00 -57.96 -89.04
CA ILE A 13 -35.66 -58.21 -89.58
C ILE A 13 -35.74 -58.24 -91.10
N VAL A 14 -34.88 -57.38 -91.65
CA VAL A 14 -34.57 -57.46 -93.09
C VAL A 14 -33.07 -57.80 -93.21
N TRP A 15 -32.82 -58.97 -93.95
CA TRP A 15 -31.45 -59.43 -94.16
C TRP A 15 -31.26 -59.66 -95.66
N GLN A 16 -30.18 -59.10 -96.21
CA GLN A 16 -29.77 -59.15 -97.55
C GLN A 16 -28.34 -59.69 -97.68
N ASN A 17 -28.16 -60.74 -98.51
CA ASN A 17 -26.84 -61.30 -98.80
C ASN A 17 -26.55 -61.11 -100.29
N GLN A 18 -25.42 -60.57 -100.66
CA GLN A 18 -24.91 -60.46 -102.02
C GLN A 18 -23.41 -60.80 -102.04
N ASP A 19 -23.06 -61.98 -102.55
CA ASP A 19 -21.75 -62.53 -102.53
C ASP A 19 -21.20 -62.56 -101.03
N LYS A 20 -20.18 -61.89 -100.81
CA LYS A 20 -19.56 -61.79 -99.47
C LYS A 20 -20.06 -60.62 -98.66
N GLN A 21 -21.05 -59.90 -99.08
CA GLN A 21 -21.60 -58.77 -98.39
C GLN A 21 -22.95 -59.18 -97.73
N HIS A 22 -23.10 -58.74 -96.42
CA HIS A 22 -24.27 -59.02 -95.62
C HIS A 22 -24.79 -57.69 -95.09
N LEU A 23 -26.01 -57.33 -95.45
CA LEU A 23 -26.74 -56.16 -95.00
C LEU A 23 -27.93 -56.59 -94.19
N GLY A 24 -27.99 -56.08 -92.93
CA GLY A 24 -29.11 -56.40 -92.06
C GLY A 24 -29.69 -55.12 -91.43
N SER A 25 -30.98 -55.16 -91.22
CA SER A 25 -31.63 -54.17 -90.40
C SER A 25 -32.76 -54.84 -89.60
N GLY A 26 -33.10 -54.33 -88.44
CA GLY A 26 -34.19 -54.86 -87.59
C GLY A 26 -34.26 -54.14 -86.25
N SER A 27 -35.29 -54.44 -85.51
CA SER A 27 -35.49 -53.92 -84.19
C SER A 27 -35.20 -55.02 -83.16
N LEU A 28 -34.45 -54.70 -82.15
CA LEU A 28 -34.08 -55.60 -81.02
C LEU A 28 -34.93 -55.22 -79.77
N ALA A 29 -35.57 -56.21 -79.18
CA ALA A 29 -36.16 -56.08 -77.87
C ALA A 29 -35.42 -56.91 -76.82
N LEU A 30 -34.92 -56.31 -75.79
CA LEU A 30 -34.16 -56.94 -74.70
C LEU A 30 -35.10 -57.33 -73.57
N PRO A 31 -34.99 -58.53 -73.00
CA PRO A 31 -35.82 -58.98 -71.88
C PRO A 31 -35.56 -58.07 -70.65
N GLY A 32 -36.63 -57.60 -70.05
CA GLY A 32 -36.57 -56.70 -68.88
C GLY A 32 -36.58 -55.20 -69.22
N ILE A 33 -36.65 -54.89 -70.54
CA ILE A 33 -36.86 -53.51 -71.00
C ILE A 33 -38.31 -53.39 -71.31
N SER A 34 -39.00 -52.44 -70.64
CA SER A 34 -40.48 -52.35 -70.71
C SER A 34 -41.00 -51.47 -71.83
N VAL A 35 -40.23 -50.50 -72.27
CA VAL A 35 -40.59 -49.55 -73.32
C VAL A 35 -39.34 -49.19 -74.15
N GLY A 36 -39.51 -48.87 -75.45
CA GLY A 36 -38.45 -48.39 -76.34
C GLY A 36 -37.91 -49.49 -77.27
N ASN A 37 -37.34 -49.07 -78.38
CA ASN A 37 -36.77 -49.94 -79.37
C ASN A 37 -35.28 -49.70 -79.56
N PHE A 38 -34.53 -50.78 -79.78
CA PHE A 38 -33.21 -50.72 -80.39
C PHE A 38 -33.31 -51.03 -81.90
N ASP A 39 -33.06 -50.03 -82.68
CA ASP A 39 -33.02 -50.19 -84.15
C ASP A 39 -31.51 -50.45 -84.44
N ALA A 40 -31.29 -51.61 -85.15
CA ALA A 40 -29.95 -52.07 -85.55
C ALA A 40 -29.79 -52.06 -87.05
N ARG A 41 -28.70 -51.59 -87.55
CA ARG A 41 -28.29 -51.72 -88.95
C ARG A 41 -26.84 -52.29 -88.97
N ILE A 42 -26.67 -53.30 -89.82
CA ILE A 42 -25.42 -54.02 -89.93
C ILE A 42 -25.00 -54.13 -91.37
N ALA A 43 -23.74 -53.90 -91.68
CA ALA A 43 -23.10 -54.03 -92.95
C ALA A 43 -21.79 -54.77 -92.79
N LEU A 44 -21.81 -56.11 -93.18
CA LEU A 44 -20.63 -56.96 -92.98
C LEU A 44 -20.14 -57.47 -94.35
N LYS A 45 -18.87 -57.81 -94.41
CA LYS A 45 -18.18 -58.43 -95.53
C LYS A 45 -17.29 -59.58 -95.01
N GLY A 46 -17.52 -60.77 -95.54
CA GLY A 46 -16.76 -61.97 -95.14
C GLY A 46 -17.52 -63.23 -95.41
N GLU A 47 -16.88 -64.47 -95.49
CA GLU A 47 -17.53 -65.79 -95.75
C GLU A 47 -17.70 -66.53 -94.38
N THR A 48 -16.91 -66.34 -93.42
CA THR A 48 -17.00 -66.91 -92.06
C THR A 48 -16.98 -65.85 -91.04
N LEU A 49 -17.47 -66.10 -89.83
CA LEU A 49 -17.50 -65.17 -88.68
C LEU A 49 -16.14 -64.59 -88.39
N GLU A 50 -15.12 -65.40 -88.48
CA GLU A 50 -13.70 -65.05 -88.21
C GLU A 50 -13.03 -64.18 -89.31
N GLN A 51 -13.70 -64.08 -90.49
CA GLN A 51 -13.32 -63.25 -91.64
C GLN A 51 -14.20 -62.00 -91.81
N MET A 52 -15.27 -61.83 -91.01
CA MET A 52 -16.20 -60.77 -91.10
C MET A 52 -15.49 -59.46 -90.70
N VAL A 53 -15.64 -58.44 -91.53
CA VAL A 53 -15.31 -57.05 -91.35
C VAL A 53 -16.51 -56.20 -91.71
N GLY A 54 -16.85 -55.20 -90.87
CA GLY A 54 -17.95 -54.28 -91.20
C GLY A 54 -18.38 -53.47 -90.02
N ASP A 55 -19.46 -52.76 -90.21
CA ASP A 55 -19.98 -51.79 -89.24
C ASP A 55 -21.43 -52.17 -88.78
N LEU A 56 -21.67 -52.01 -87.49
CA LEU A 56 -22.97 -52.15 -86.86
C LEU A 56 -23.37 -50.78 -86.31
N TYR A 57 -24.48 -50.29 -86.65
CA TYR A 57 -25.12 -49.12 -86.10
C TYR A 57 -26.31 -49.57 -85.27
N VAL A 58 -26.38 -49.02 -84.02
CA VAL A 58 -27.52 -49.24 -83.10
C VAL A 58 -28.07 -47.90 -82.66
N GLN A 59 -29.35 -47.68 -82.72
CA GLN A 59 -30.02 -46.53 -82.22
C GLN A 59 -31.04 -46.99 -81.16
N ALA A 60 -30.92 -46.40 -79.98
CA ALA A 60 -31.88 -46.57 -78.86
C ALA A 60 -32.69 -45.30 -78.70
N ASN A 61 -34.02 -45.43 -78.67
CA ASN A 61 -34.98 -44.34 -78.53
C ASN A 61 -35.91 -44.68 -77.36
N GLN A 62 -35.96 -43.80 -76.36
CA GLN A 62 -36.85 -43.89 -75.18
C GLN A 62 -36.82 -45.26 -74.52
N VAL A 63 -35.62 -45.80 -74.36
CA VAL A 63 -35.45 -47.12 -73.79
C VAL A 63 -35.50 -47.03 -72.26
N ASP A 64 -36.46 -47.78 -71.65
CA ASP A 64 -36.60 -47.87 -70.21
C ASP A 64 -35.82 -49.04 -69.64
N VAL A 65 -34.71 -48.69 -68.98
CA VAL A 65 -33.85 -49.66 -68.33
C VAL A 65 -34.04 -49.66 -66.79
N SER A 66 -35.12 -49.15 -66.31
CA SER A 66 -35.45 -49.01 -64.89
C SER A 66 -35.21 -50.25 -64.04
N ASN A 67 -35.63 -51.43 -64.57
CA ASN A 67 -35.44 -52.70 -63.85
C ASN A 67 -33.99 -53.09 -63.67
N TRP A 68 -33.10 -52.63 -64.54
CA TRP A 68 -31.70 -52.91 -64.50
C TRP A 68 -30.96 -51.86 -63.62
N LEU A 69 -31.34 -50.58 -63.68
CA LEU A 69 -30.77 -49.49 -62.85
C LEU A 69 -31.24 -49.59 -61.43
N ALA A 70 -32.42 -50.15 -61.09
CA ALA A 70 -32.91 -50.26 -59.74
C ALA A 70 -32.04 -50.97 -58.73
N GLN A 71 -31.07 -51.75 -59.20
CA GLN A 71 -30.07 -52.40 -58.28
C GLN A 71 -28.96 -51.46 -57.81
N TYR A 72 -28.77 -50.31 -58.48
CA TYR A 72 -27.71 -49.33 -58.19
C TYR A 72 -28.25 -48.04 -57.64
N ILE A 73 -29.54 -47.78 -57.81
CA ILE A 73 -30.21 -46.55 -57.36
C ILE A 73 -31.00 -46.81 -56.08
N ASN A 74 -30.87 -45.90 -55.12
CA ASN A 74 -31.59 -45.93 -53.86
C ASN A 74 -33.04 -45.51 -54.05
N THR A 75 -33.88 -46.48 -54.42
CA THR A 75 -35.27 -46.21 -54.70
C THR A 75 -36.16 -47.39 -54.32
N GLN A 76 -37.47 -47.12 -54.16
CA GLN A 76 -38.48 -48.16 -54.15
C GLN A 76 -38.76 -48.60 -55.58
N LYS A 77 -38.51 -49.88 -55.89
CA LYS A 77 -38.49 -50.47 -57.27
C LYS A 77 -39.67 -50.13 -58.19
N GLN A 78 -40.78 -49.69 -57.63
CA GLN A 78 -41.98 -49.39 -58.39
C GLN A 78 -42.07 -47.96 -58.92
N GLN A 79 -41.16 -47.13 -58.67
CA GLN A 79 -41.22 -45.68 -59.01
C GLN A 79 -40.09 -45.20 -59.88
N LEU A 80 -39.15 -46.05 -60.28
CA LEU A 80 -38.06 -45.71 -61.21
C LEU A 80 -38.60 -45.74 -62.71
N HIS A 81 -38.24 -44.65 -63.35
CA HIS A 81 -38.51 -44.53 -64.83
C HIS A 81 -37.23 -43.97 -65.51
N SER A 82 -36.87 -44.59 -66.64
CA SER A 82 -35.76 -44.14 -67.47
C SER A 82 -36.16 -43.88 -68.89
N ASP A 83 -35.63 -42.84 -69.48
CA ASP A 83 -35.74 -42.49 -70.89
C ASP A 83 -34.34 -42.30 -71.46
N LEU A 84 -33.77 -43.38 -71.99
CA LEU A 84 -32.43 -43.41 -72.58
C LEU A 84 -32.47 -43.34 -74.09
N ASN A 85 -31.70 -42.40 -74.61
CA ASN A 85 -31.55 -42.18 -76.03
C ASN A 85 -30.05 -42.18 -76.40
N LEU A 86 -29.67 -43.06 -77.36
CA LEU A 86 -28.27 -43.14 -77.77
C LEU A 86 -28.13 -43.68 -79.21
N GLN A 87 -26.99 -43.33 -79.80
CA GLN A 87 -26.53 -43.92 -81.06
C GLN A 87 -25.21 -44.60 -80.85
N ALA A 88 -25.01 -45.81 -81.37
CA ALA A 88 -23.78 -46.54 -81.23
C ALA A 88 -23.29 -47.07 -82.59
N TRP A 89 -22.04 -46.90 -82.86
CA TRP A 89 -21.35 -47.41 -84.03
C TRP A 89 -20.34 -48.44 -83.53
N LEU A 90 -20.40 -49.68 -84.03
CA LEU A 90 -19.47 -50.73 -83.72
C LEU A 90 -18.78 -51.19 -84.94
N ARG A 91 -17.51 -51.36 -85.00
CA ARG A 91 -16.68 -51.89 -86.02
C ARG A 91 -16.22 -53.32 -85.63
N LEU A 92 -16.45 -54.23 -86.60
CA LEU A 92 -15.98 -55.57 -86.49
C LEU A 92 -14.82 -55.80 -87.47
N GLU A 93 -13.74 -56.41 -87.00
CA GLU A 93 -12.59 -56.83 -87.73
C GLU A 93 -12.24 -58.26 -87.32
N GLN A 94 -12.20 -59.17 -88.29
CA GLN A 94 -11.95 -60.62 -88.06
C GLN A 94 -12.94 -61.23 -87.05
N GLY A 95 -14.24 -60.75 -87.15
CA GLY A 95 -15.30 -61.23 -86.25
C GLY A 95 -15.20 -60.68 -84.80
N LEU A 96 -14.23 -59.89 -84.48
CA LEU A 96 -14.07 -59.25 -83.15
C LEU A 96 -14.38 -57.77 -83.21
N VAL A 97 -14.95 -57.25 -82.19
CA VAL A 97 -15.18 -55.78 -82.02
C VAL A 97 -13.86 -55.09 -81.97
N SER A 98 -13.57 -54.15 -82.86
CA SER A 98 -12.34 -53.38 -82.96
C SER A 98 -12.52 -51.88 -82.66
N ASP A 99 -13.73 -51.35 -82.68
CA ASP A 99 -14.03 -49.96 -82.37
C ASP A 99 -15.47 -49.82 -81.96
N VAL A 100 -15.77 -49.06 -80.89
CA VAL A 100 -17.16 -48.76 -80.45
C VAL A 100 -17.22 -47.28 -80.17
N LYS A 101 -18.12 -46.56 -80.83
CA LYS A 101 -18.46 -45.18 -80.58
C LYS A 101 -19.89 -45.10 -80.13
N VAL A 102 -20.12 -44.49 -78.96
CA VAL A 102 -21.44 -44.25 -78.43
C VAL A 102 -21.65 -42.75 -78.31
N GLN A 103 -22.75 -42.29 -78.87
CA GLN A 103 -23.20 -40.89 -78.69
C GLN A 103 -24.49 -40.90 -77.92
N TRP A 104 -24.49 -40.18 -76.78
CA TRP A 104 -25.70 -39.96 -76.06
C TRP A 104 -26.51 -38.84 -76.68
N LEU A 105 -27.82 -39.05 -76.73
CA LEU A 105 -28.84 -38.04 -77.00
C LEU A 105 -29.54 -37.68 -75.72
N PRO A 106 -30.32 -36.59 -75.68
CA PRO A 106 -30.99 -36.20 -74.45
C PRO A 106 -31.69 -37.37 -73.76
N SER A 107 -31.23 -37.71 -72.57
CA SER A 107 -31.66 -38.89 -71.79
C SER A 107 -31.95 -38.51 -70.38
N ALA A 108 -32.90 -39.19 -69.71
CA ALA A 108 -33.15 -38.89 -68.28
C ALA A 108 -33.52 -40.17 -67.51
N VAL A 109 -33.19 -40.15 -66.19
CA VAL A 109 -33.65 -41.17 -65.26
C VAL A 109 -34.34 -40.44 -64.12
N ASN A 110 -35.54 -40.82 -63.77
CA ASN A 110 -36.35 -40.21 -62.71
C ASN A 110 -36.78 -41.29 -61.68
N TRP A 111 -36.82 -40.97 -60.43
CA TRP A 111 -37.37 -41.83 -59.37
C TRP A 111 -37.88 -41.01 -58.20
N GLN A 112 -38.59 -41.66 -57.30
CA GLN A 112 -39.04 -41.03 -56.06
C GLN A 112 -38.13 -41.43 -54.89
N LEU A 113 -37.71 -40.42 -54.13
CA LEU A 113 -36.97 -40.60 -52.85
C LEU A 113 -37.55 -39.64 -51.80
N ASN A 114 -38.12 -40.17 -50.73
CA ASN A 114 -38.68 -39.33 -49.61
C ASN A 114 -39.74 -38.32 -50.14
N GLU A 115 -40.69 -38.79 -51.04
CA GLU A 115 -41.72 -37.98 -51.69
C GLU A 115 -41.21 -36.88 -52.64
N GLN A 116 -39.91 -36.76 -52.85
CA GLN A 116 -39.32 -35.86 -53.86
C GLN A 116 -38.94 -36.64 -55.12
N THR A 117 -39.27 -36.06 -56.29
CA THR A 117 -38.77 -36.60 -57.53
C THR A 117 -37.35 -36.29 -57.79
N GLN A 118 -36.51 -37.27 -57.85
CA GLN A 118 -35.11 -37.20 -58.25
C GLN A 118 -34.95 -37.37 -59.75
N LYS A 119 -34.05 -36.63 -60.40
CA LYS A 119 -33.81 -36.66 -61.78
C LYS A 119 -32.34 -36.56 -62.16
N VAL A 120 -31.85 -37.45 -62.96
CA VAL A 120 -30.56 -37.33 -63.67
C VAL A 120 -30.78 -37.19 -65.11
N SER A 121 -30.29 -36.16 -65.78
CA SER A 121 -30.39 -35.95 -67.20
C SER A 121 -29.02 -35.90 -67.86
N LEU A 122 -28.85 -36.55 -68.97
CA LEU A 122 -27.68 -36.47 -69.83
C LEU A 122 -28.13 -35.76 -71.14
N SER A 123 -27.63 -34.61 -71.47
CA SER A 123 -28.02 -33.80 -72.60
C SER A 123 -27.21 -34.12 -73.85
N GLU A 124 -25.91 -34.38 -73.66
CA GLU A 124 -25.00 -34.76 -74.78
C GLU A 124 -23.78 -35.45 -74.22
N GLY A 125 -22.95 -36.00 -75.12
CA GLY A 125 -21.69 -36.67 -74.82
C GLY A 125 -21.59 -38.03 -75.57
N GLY A 126 -20.45 -38.68 -75.36
CA GLY A 126 -20.23 -39.97 -75.97
C GLY A 126 -19.03 -40.72 -75.33
N PHE A 127 -18.92 -41.94 -75.85
CA PHE A 127 -17.83 -42.82 -75.53
C PHE A 127 -17.16 -43.35 -76.79
N HIS A 128 -15.83 -43.47 -76.74
CA HIS A 128 -15.04 -44.19 -77.71
C HIS A 128 -14.30 -45.32 -77.01
N LEU A 129 -14.64 -46.57 -77.36
CA LEU A 129 -14.07 -47.79 -76.81
C LEU A 129 -13.37 -48.57 -77.94
N TYR A 130 -12.08 -48.83 -77.75
CA TYR A 130 -11.30 -49.63 -78.75
C TYR A 130 -10.25 -50.50 -78.05
N PRO A 131 -9.80 -51.62 -78.63
CA PRO A 131 -8.84 -52.49 -78.06
C PRO A 131 -7.42 -51.85 -78.10
N GLU A 132 -6.68 -51.99 -76.97
CA GLU A 132 -5.30 -51.60 -76.90
C GLU A 132 -4.48 -52.69 -76.22
N GLN A 133 -3.65 -53.38 -77.01
CA GLN A 133 -2.96 -54.60 -76.62
C GLN A 133 -3.86 -55.65 -75.99
N ASN A 134 -3.76 -55.93 -74.72
CA ASN A 134 -4.59 -56.93 -73.98
C ASN A 134 -5.71 -56.27 -73.14
N SER A 135 -6.00 -55.01 -73.40
CA SER A 135 -6.94 -54.19 -72.66
C SER A 135 -7.86 -53.44 -73.64
N TRP A 136 -8.90 -52.80 -73.09
CA TRP A 136 -9.76 -51.89 -73.82
C TRP A 136 -9.59 -50.50 -73.35
N ARG A 137 -9.35 -49.55 -74.28
CA ARG A 137 -9.33 -48.13 -73.95
C ARG A 137 -10.73 -47.53 -74.23
N LEU A 138 -11.23 -46.87 -73.16
CA LEU A 138 -12.49 -46.14 -73.17
C LEU A 138 -12.15 -44.66 -72.96
N LYS A 139 -12.64 -43.81 -73.89
CA LYS A 139 -12.56 -42.35 -73.77
C LYS A 139 -13.99 -41.78 -73.78
N SER A 140 -14.27 -40.91 -72.82
CA SER A 140 -15.45 -40.09 -72.86
C SER A 140 -15.25 -38.91 -73.80
N THR A 141 -16.31 -38.41 -74.44
CA THR A 141 -16.31 -37.20 -75.25
C THR A 141 -17.30 -36.23 -74.66
N GLY A 142 -16.91 -35.47 -73.59
CA GLY A 142 -17.70 -34.42 -72.98
C GLY A 142 -19.11 -34.83 -72.56
N LEU A 143 -19.24 -35.58 -71.46
CA LEU A 143 -20.57 -35.95 -70.95
C LEU A 143 -21.18 -34.76 -70.23
N ALA A 144 -22.20 -34.14 -70.88
CA ALA A 144 -22.93 -33.03 -70.28
C ALA A 144 -24.17 -33.55 -69.58
N PHE A 145 -24.27 -33.45 -68.31
CA PHE A 145 -25.34 -33.96 -67.49
C PHE A 145 -25.79 -33.00 -66.37
N SER A 146 -26.96 -33.26 -65.81
CA SER A 146 -27.53 -32.53 -64.72
C SER A 146 -28.21 -33.44 -63.69
N THR A 147 -28.21 -33.05 -62.42
CA THR A 147 -28.91 -33.72 -61.32
C THR A 147 -29.90 -32.74 -60.74
N ASN A 148 -31.19 -33.11 -60.60
CA ASN A 148 -32.25 -32.26 -60.05
C ASN A 148 -32.24 -30.81 -60.60
N GLU A 149 -32.02 -30.62 -61.88
CA GLU A 149 -31.90 -29.32 -62.58
C GLU A 149 -30.58 -28.60 -62.44
N ILE A 150 -29.66 -29.10 -61.64
CA ILE A 150 -28.26 -28.54 -61.47
C ILE A 150 -27.47 -29.07 -62.67
N THR A 151 -26.89 -28.15 -63.46
CA THR A 151 -26.05 -28.51 -64.60
C THR A 151 -24.62 -28.60 -64.16
N TRP A 152 -23.97 -29.70 -64.46
CA TRP A 152 -22.57 -29.96 -64.08
C TRP A 152 -21.62 -29.66 -65.21
N PRO A 153 -20.35 -29.37 -64.94
CA PRO A 153 -19.30 -29.33 -65.96
C PRO A 153 -19.25 -30.67 -66.76
N SER A 154 -18.90 -30.59 -68.00
CA SER A 154 -18.82 -31.83 -68.86
C SER A 154 -17.77 -32.78 -68.27
N LEU A 155 -18.15 -34.01 -68.00
CA LEU A 155 -17.30 -35.04 -67.45
C LEU A 155 -16.49 -35.67 -68.60
N GLU A 156 -15.13 -35.53 -68.48
CA GLU A 156 -14.19 -36.19 -69.40
C GLU A 156 -13.31 -37.15 -68.62
N PHE A 157 -13.29 -38.38 -69.06
CA PHE A 157 -12.40 -39.41 -68.50
C PHE A 157 -11.87 -40.36 -69.57
N GLU A 158 -10.74 -40.96 -69.23
CA GLU A 158 -10.17 -42.04 -70.02
C GLU A 158 -9.95 -43.29 -69.14
N ALA A 159 -10.35 -44.45 -69.65
CA ALA A 159 -10.15 -45.69 -68.92
C ALA A 159 -9.43 -46.75 -69.75
N LEU A 160 -8.55 -47.52 -69.13
CA LEU A 160 -7.97 -48.72 -69.71
C LEU A 160 -8.50 -49.92 -68.90
N LEU A 161 -9.34 -50.71 -69.59
CA LEU A 161 -10.04 -51.81 -68.95
C LEU A 161 -9.37 -53.16 -69.33
N GLY A 162 -8.86 -53.92 -68.36
CA GLY A 162 -8.13 -55.16 -68.56
C GLY A 162 -7.95 -55.95 -67.26
N LYS A 163 -6.81 -56.66 -67.14
CA LYS A 163 -6.50 -57.32 -65.89
C LYS A 163 -6.29 -56.36 -64.73
N GLN A 164 -5.73 -55.19 -65.01
CA GLN A 164 -5.70 -54.03 -64.16
C GLN A 164 -6.39 -52.90 -64.85
N ASN A 165 -7.41 -52.33 -64.18
CA ASN A 165 -8.14 -51.22 -64.72
C ASN A 165 -7.45 -49.93 -64.28
N LYS A 166 -7.45 -48.93 -65.21
CA LYS A 166 -6.90 -47.59 -64.96
C LYS A 166 -7.90 -46.60 -65.45
N ILE A 167 -8.17 -45.62 -64.64
CA ILE A 167 -9.12 -44.51 -64.96
C ILE A 167 -8.37 -43.20 -64.76
N TRP A 168 -8.34 -42.36 -65.75
CA TRP A 168 -7.89 -40.97 -65.71
C TRP A 168 -9.11 -40.09 -65.81
N LEU A 169 -9.25 -39.19 -64.83
CA LEU A 169 -10.33 -38.21 -64.83
C LEU A 169 -9.70 -36.84 -64.91
N GLN A 170 -10.10 -36.02 -65.82
CA GLN A 170 -9.54 -34.69 -66.02
C GLN A 170 -10.15 -33.68 -65.07
N GLN A 171 -11.45 -33.73 -64.87
CA GLN A 171 -12.17 -32.79 -64.04
C GLN A 171 -13.40 -33.43 -63.42
N LEU A 172 -13.67 -33.14 -62.10
CA LEU A 172 -14.88 -33.57 -61.42
C LEU A 172 -15.26 -32.58 -60.35
N ASP A 173 -16.47 -32.06 -60.38
CA ASP A 173 -17.01 -31.29 -59.29
C ASP A 173 -17.43 -32.26 -58.17
N LEU A 174 -16.85 -32.07 -56.95
CA LEU A 174 -17.12 -32.91 -55.78
C LEU A 174 -18.54 -32.80 -55.26
N ALA A 175 -19.20 -31.67 -55.46
CA ALA A 175 -20.58 -31.51 -55.04
C ALA A 175 -21.51 -32.49 -55.82
N LEU A 176 -21.13 -32.92 -57.05
CA LEU A 176 -21.79 -34.01 -57.78
C LEU A 176 -21.86 -35.30 -56.98
N LEU A 177 -20.81 -35.62 -56.18
CA LEU A 177 -20.80 -36.82 -55.33
C LEU A 177 -21.87 -36.77 -54.24
N ASN A 178 -22.21 -35.59 -53.73
CA ASN A 178 -23.28 -35.43 -52.75
C ASN A 178 -24.64 -35.78 -53.37
N ASP A 179 -24.92 -35.23 -54.59
CA ASP A 179 -26.13 -35.55 -55.30
C ASP A 179 -26.21 -37.04 -55.72
N LEU A 180 -25.08 -37.56 -56.20
CA LEU A 180 -25.02 -38.97 -56.59
C LEU A 180 -25.12 -39.92 -55.38
N ALA A 181 -24.70 -39.51 -54.21
CA ALA A 181 -24.81 -40.29 -52.96
C ALA A 181 -26.27 -40.49 -52.56
N GLU A 182 -27.04 -39.42 -52.69
CA GLU A 182 -28.47 -39.50 -52.43
C GLU A 182 -29.20 -40.45 -53.48
N LEU A 183 -28.61 -40.50 -54.63
CA LEU A 183 -29.18 -41.32 -55.76
C LEU A 183 -28.75 -42.78 -55.73
N THR A 184 -27.63 -43.09 -55.09
CA THR A 184 -27.00 -44.40 -55.10
C THR A 184 -26.81 -44.98 -53.67
N ASN A 185 -26.55 -46.29 -53.54
CA ASN A 185 -26.32 -46.98 -52.27
C ASN A 185 -24.79 -47.08 -51.95
N PHE A 186 -24.06 -45.99 -52.09
CA PHE A 186 -22.62 -45.98 -51.72
C PHE A 186 -22.39 -45.82 -50.21
N THR A 187 -22.57 -46.87 -49.43
CA THR A 187 -22.49 -46.86 -47.97
C THR A 187 -21.10 -46.48 -47.42
N ASP A 188 -20.03 -46.86 -48.13
CA ASP A 188 -18.65 -46.62 -47.69
C ASP A 188 -18.22 -45.16 -47.79
N LEU A 189 -18.85 -44.36 -48.63
CA LEU A 189 -18.61 -42.91 -48.76
C LEU A 189 -19.48 -42.05 -47.85
N THR A 190 -20.50 -42.62 -47.18
CA THR A 190 -21.45 -41.89 -46.35
C THR A 190 -20.83 -40.96 -45.33
N PRO A 191 -19.75 -41.34 -44.57
CA PRO A 191 -19.13 -40.44 -43.61
C PRO A 191 -18.47 -39.21 -44.24
N PHE A 192 -17.92 -39.34 -45.43
CA PHE A 192 -17.34 -38.25 -46.20
C PHE A 192 -18.43 -37.35 -46.79
N LEU A 193 -19.39 -37.94 -47.47
CA LEU A 193 -20.47 -37.22 -48.12
C LEU A 193 -21.42 -36.53 -47.12
N ALA A 194 -21.51 -37.02 -45.91
CA ALA A 194 -22.26 -36.40 -44.84
C ALA A 194 -21.72 -35.03 -44.43
N ARG A 195 -20.53 -34.64 -44.88
CA ARG A 195 -19.91 -33.30 -44.71
C ARG A 195 -20.14 -32.39 -45.91
N GLN A 196 -20.92 -32.83 -46.91
CA GLN A 196 -21.23 -32.08 -48.13
C GLN A 196 -19.96 -31.48 -48.77
N PRO A 197 -19.01 -32.30 -49.19
CA PRO A 197 -17.81 -31.81 -49.83
C PRO A 197 -18.15 -31.09 -51.14
N SER A 198 -17.45 -30.02 -51.43
CA SER A 198 -17.53 -29.25 -52.66
C SER A 198 -16.11 -28.89 -53.11
N GLY A 199 -15.94 -28.44 -54.34
CA GLY A 199 -14.65 -28.14 -54.96
C GLY A 199 -14.46 -28.98 -56.22
N GLU A 200 -13.30 -28.87 -56.82
CA GLU A 200 -13.00 -29.44 -58.13
C GLU A 200 -11.76 -30.38 -58.02
N ILE A 201 -11.99 -31.63 -58.41
CA ILE A 201 -10.84 -32.53 -58.76
C ILE A 201 -10.38 -32.15 -60.14
N LYS A 202 -9.15 -31.69 -60.31
CA LYS A 202 -8.57 -31.30 -61.58
C LYS A 202 -7.93 -32.44 -62.32
N ASN A 203 -7.34 -33.38 -61.56
CA ASN A 203 -6.74 -34.58 -62.10
C ASN A 203 -6.96 -35.73 -61.10
N ALA A 204 -7.42 -36.87 -61.61
CA ALA A 204 -7.44 -38.09 -60.82
C ALA A 204 -6.99 -39.32 -61.65
N TYR A 205 -6.26 -40.16 -61.03
CA TYR A 205 -5.82 -41.43 -61.55
C TYR A 205 -6.16 -42.57 -60.61
N LEU A 206 -7.06 -43.47 -61.06
CA LEU A 206 -7.45 -44.62 -60.28
C LEU A 206 -6.96 -45.89 -61.01
N GLU A 207 -6.16 -46.70 -60.29
CA GLU A 207 -5.75 -48.04 -60.72
C GLU A 207 -6.37 -49.08 -59.78
N PHE A 208 -7.02 -50.12 -60.39
CA PHE A 208 -7.62 -51.14 -59.54
C PHE A 208 -7.69 -52.50 -60.29
N ALA A 209 -7.47 -53.56 -59.52
CA ALA A 209 -7.68 -54.93 -60.02
C ALA A 209 -9.08 -55.43 -59.56
N ASP A 210 -9.41 -55.20 -58.32
CA ASP A 210 -10.67 -55.49 -57.67
C ASP A 210 -10.96 -54.49 -56.52
N ALA A 211 -11.98 -54.66 -55.76
CA ALA A 211 -12.35 -53.81 -54.63
C ALA A 211 -11.33 -53.85 -53.48
N LYS A 212 -10.39 -54.81 -53.49
CA LYS A 212 -9.36 -54.99 -52.48
C LYS A 212 -7.96 -54.54 -52.91
N GLN A 213 -7.79 -54.23 -54.20
CA GLN A 213 -6.52 -53.79 -54.78
C GLN A 213 -6.77 -52.59 -55.67
N TRP A 214 -6.69 -51.40 -55.10
CA TRP A 214 -6.85 -50.15 -55.80
C TRP A 214 -5.82 -49.12 -55.28
N GLN A 215 -5.50 -48.11 -56.08
CA GLN A 215 -4.70 -46.96 -55.80
C GLN A 215 -5.29 -45.78 -56.51
N LEU A 216 -5.49 -44.70 -55.78
CA LEU A 216 -6.02 -43.43 -56.24
C LEU A 216 -4.98 -42.33 -56.00
N TRP A 217 -4.62 -41.65 -57.07
CA TRP A 217 -3.93 -40.37 -57.01
C TRP A 217 -4.88 -39.28 -57.52
N PHE A 218 -4.82 -38.11 -56.86
CA PHE A 218 -5.68 -36.99 -57.24
C PHE A 218 -5.08 -35.63 -56.85
N GLU A 219 -5.41 -34.59 -57.62
CA GLU A 219 -5.21 -33.17 -57.35
C GLU A 219 -6.58 -32.52 -57.32
N ALA A 220 -6.89 -31.75 -56.27
CA ALA A 220 -8.15 -31.10 -56.10
C ALA A 220 -7.98 -29.70 -55.55
N ASP A 221 -8.73 -28.74 -56.13
CA ASP A 221 -8.70 -27.34 -55.75
C ASP A 221 -10.07 -26.88 -55.26
N GLU A 222 -10.06 -25.76 -54.49
CA GLU A 222 -11.26 -25.12 -53.91
C GLU A 222 -12.08 -26.11 -53.07
N ILE A 223 -11.40 -27.10 -52.46
CA ILE A 223 -12.05 -28.09 -51.63
C ILE A 223 -12.62 -27.43 -50.38
N SER A 224 -13.90 -27.70 -50.17
CA SER A 224 -14.63 -27.18 -49.00
C SER A 224 -15.51 -28.30 -48.44
N TRP A 225 -15.73 -28.31 -47.14
CA TRP A 225 -16.66 -29.21 -46.44
C TRP A 225 -17.25 -28.57 -45.20
N GLN A 226 -18.41 -29.10 -44.75
CA GLN A 226 -19.10 -28.62 -43.55
C GLN A 226 -18.58 -29.29 -42.28
N GLU A 227 -18.62 -28.58 -41.14
CA GLU A 227 -18.31 -29.11 -39.81
C GLU A 227 -19.16 -30.31 -39.45
N LYS A 228 -18.54 -31.37 -38.98
CA LYS A 228 -19.24 -32.52 -38.41
C LYS A 228 -18.35 -33.32 -37.47
N ASN A 229 -18.87 -33.66 -36.26
CA ASN A 229 -18.20 -34.51 -35.27
C ASN A 229 -16.79 -33.97 -34.89
N ALA A 230 -16.73 -32.71 -34.47
CA ALA A 230 -15.48 -32.04 -34.05
C ALA A 230 -14.39 -31.88 -35.15
N VAL A 231 -14.70 -32.23 -36.42
CA VAL A 231 -13.84 -31.86 -37.55
C VAL A 231 -14.28 -30.50 -38.06
N PRO A 232 -13.41 -29.46 -38.01
CA PRO A 232 -13.77 -28.13 -38.50
C PRO A 232 -14.20 -28.13 -39.97
N ALA A 233 -15.10 -27.23 -40.33
CA ALA A 233 -15.32 -26.97 -41.73
C ALA A 233 -14.13 -26.24 -42.36
N ALA A 234 -13.92 -26.44 -43.64
CA ALA A 234 -12.83 -25.77 -44.37
C ALA A 234 -13.36 -25.24 -45.70
N GLN A 235 -12.72 -24.22 -46.22
CA GLN A 235 -13.07 -23.59 -47.50
C GLN A 235 -11.83 -23.37 -48.34
N SER A 236 -11.99 -23.58 -49.66
CA SER A 236 -10.99 -23.23 -50.67
C SER A 236 -9.62 -23.84 -50.47
N LEU A 237 -9.56 -25.11 -50.08
CA LEU A 237 -8.31 -25.84 -49.90
C LEU A 237 -7.86 -26.50 -51.23
N ARG A 238 -6.57 -26.52 -51.47
CA ARG A 238 -5.95 -27.44 -52.39
C ARG A 238 -5.57 -28.72 -51.67
N VAL A 239 -5.94 -29.88 -52.28
CA VAL A 239 -5.68 -31.20 -51.72
C VAL A 239 -5.09 -32.10 -52.79
N ASP A 240 -3.86 -32.56 -52.56
CA ASP A 240 -3.19 -33.56 -53.37
C ASP A 240 -3.11 -34.87 -52.59
N GLY A 241 -3.40 -35.97 -53.24
CA GLY A 241 -3.43 -37.22 -52.51
C GLY A 241 -3.01 -38.47 -53.34
N LEU A 242 -2.38 -39.39 -52.65
CA LEU A 242 -2.13 -40.76 -53.12
C LEU A 242 -2.59 -41.72 -52.02
N VAL A 243 -3.64 -42.47 -52.31
CA VAL A 243 -4.31 -43.34 -51.33
C VAL A 243 -4.54 -44.74 -51.88
N ASN A 244 -4.34 -45.75 -51.07
CA ASN A 244 -4.72 -47.14 -51.35
C ASN A 244 -5.38 -47.77 -50.10
N GLN A 245 -5.67 -49.09 -50.16
CA GLN A 245 -6.31 -49.82 -49.06
C GLN A 245 -5.54 -49.85 -47.73
N GLN A 246 -4.23 -49.63 -47.79
CA GLN A 246 -3.34 -49.79 -46.62
C GLN A 246 -2.57 -48.51 -46.28
N TYR A 247 -2.31 -47.69 -47.26
CA TYR A 247 -1.50 -46.47 -47.14
C TYR A 247 -2.14 -45.32 -47.87
N GLY A 248 -1.83 -44.13 -47.38
CA GLY A 248 -2.16 -42.89 -48.06
C GLY A 248 -1.20 -41.78 -47.68
N ARG A 249 -0.95 -40.86 -48.62
CA ARG A 249 -0.35 -39.54 -48.34
C ARG A 249 -1.28 -38.48 -48.93
N ILE A 250 -1.63 -37.53 -48.09
CA ILE A 250 -2.49 -36.43 -48.46
C ILE A 250 -1.77 -35.14 -48.05
N THR A 251 -1.64 -34.23 -49.00
CA THR A 251 -1.14 -32.87 -48.73
C THR A 251 -2.28 -31.94 -48.86
N ILE A 252 -2.48 -31.11 -47.85
CA ILE A 252 -3.55 -30.09 -47.81
C ILE A 252 -2.86 -28.74 -47.73
N PHE A 253 -3.21 -27.88 -48.63
CA PHE A 253 -2.67 -26.52 -48.74
C PHE A 253 -3.79 -25.51 -48.83
N GLY A 254 -3.67 -24.43 -48.03
CA GLY A 254 -4.62 -23.34 -48.00
C GLY A 254 -3.95 -21.97 -47.97
N GLU A 255 -4.55 -21.01 -48.63
CA GLU A 255 -4.06 -19.63 -48.64
C GLU A 255 -5.24 -18.67 -48.40
N ASN A 256 -5.02 -17.67 -47.51
CA ASN A 256 -5.94 -16.56 -47.26
C ASN A 256 -7.40 -16.97 -47.05
N SER A 257 -7.65 -17.91 -46.15
CA SER A 257 -8.99 -18.47 -45.88
C SER A 257 -9.13 -18.77 -44.38
N HIS A 258 -10.13 -19.57 -43.99
CA HIS A 258 -10.35 -19.89 -42.58
C HIS A 258 -10.87 -21.33 -42.41
N LEU A 259 -10.62 -21.87 -41.22
CA LEU A 259 -11.27 -23.06 -40.70
C LEU A 259 -12.47 -22.66 -39.84
N ILE A 260 -13.65 -23.20 -40.17
CA ILE A 260 -14.86 -22.94 -39.36
C ILE A 260 -14.91 -24.00 -38.27
N THR A 261 -14.68 -23.57 -37.05
CA THR A 261 -14.42 -24.43 -35.87
C THR A 261 -15.70 -24.77 -35.08
N GLY A 262 -16.80 -24.10 -35.38
CA GLY A 262 -18.09 -24.31 -34.71
C GLY A 262 -18.03 -24.08 -33.20
N ALA A 263 -18.43 -25.07 -32.42
CA ALA A 263 -18.44 -25.00 -30.97
C ALA A 263 -17.08 -25.36 -30.33
N SER A 264 -16.08 -25.75 -31.10
CA SER A 264 -14.78 -26.23 -30.57
C SER A 264 -13.87 -25.09 -30.13
N PHE A 265 -13.99 -23.92 -30.76
CA PHE A 265 -13.24 -22.72 -30.46
C PHE A 265 -14.17 -21.50 -30.50
N SER A 266 -13.74 -20.39 -29.91
CA SER A 266 -14.58 -19.19 -29.85
C SER A 266 -14.75 -18.48 -31.19
N ASN A 267 -13.76 -18.60 -32.09
CA ASN A 267 -13.69 -17.94 -33.37
C ASN A 267 -13.31 -18.97 -34.46
N ASN A 268 -13.58 -18.64 -35.71
CA ASN A 268 -12.94 -19.33 -36.81
C ASN A 268 -11.44 -19.10 -36.78
N ILE A 269 -10.69 -20.07 -37.24
CA ILE A 269 -9.21 -19.95 -37.31
C ILE A 269 -8.87 -19.48 -38.72
N ASP A 270 -8.59 -18.20 -38.86
CA ASP A 270 -8.08 -17.62 -40.09
C ASP A 270 -6.64 -18.08 -40.34
N TYR A 271 -6.26 -18.19 -41.62
CA TYR A 271 -4.88 -18.46 -42.02
C TYR A 271 -4.51 -17.70 -43.28
N ASN A 272 -3.28 -17.17 -43.28
CA ASN A 272 -2.64 -16.70 -44.51
C ASN A 272 -2.05 -17.88 -45.27
N GLN A 273 -1.51 -18.85 -44.53
CA GLN A 273 -0.98 -20.09 -45.08
C GLN A 273 -1.29 -21.27 -44.15
N LEU A 274 -1.80 -22.34 -44.76
CA LEU A 274 -2.02 -23.63 -44.11
C LEU A 274 -1.33 -24.72 -44.96
N ASN A 275 -0.49 -25.54 -44.32
CA ASN A 275 0.12 -26.70 -44.97
C ASN A 275 0.06 -27.90 -44.00
N ILE A 276 -0.56 -28.99 -44.46
CA ILE A 276 -0.71 -30.24 -43.69
C ILE A 276 -0.32 -31.40 -44.56
N GLU A 277 0.64 -32.17 -44.16
CA GLU A 277 1.03 -33.44 -44.78
C GLU A 277 0.57 -34.60 -43.91
N LEU A 278 -0.32 -35.43 -44.41
CA LEU A 278 -0.86 -36.59 -43.71
C LEU A 278 -0.38 -37.88 -44.32
N ASP A 279 0.26 -38.71 -43.52
CA ASP A 279 0.54 -40.12 -43.84
C ASP A 279 -0.48 -41.04 -43.15
N LEU A 280 -1.16 -41.83 -43.93
CA LEU A 280 -2.22 -42.76 -43.51
C LEU A 280 -1.67 -44.19 -43.63
N ALA A 281 -1.77 -44.99 -42.58
CA ALA A 281 -1.36 -46.38 -42.59
C ALA A 281 -2.39 -47.25 -41.84
N LYS A 282 -2.80 -48.35 -42.45
CA LYS A 282 -3.67 -49.30 -41.79
C LYS A 282 -2.82 -50.41 -41.14
N ARG A 283 -2.90 -50.51 -39.83
CA ARG A 283 -2.17 -51.52 -39.04
C ARG A 283 -3.15 -52.29 -38.16
N SER A 284 -3.09 -53.64 -38.25
CA SER A 284 -3.98 -54.50 -37.43
C SER A 284 -5.47 -54.24 -37.61
N GLY A 285 -5.87 -53.59 -38.70
CA GLY A 285 -7.26 -53.28 -39.02
C GLY A 285 -7.62 -51.81 -38.73
N ASP A 286 -6.89 -51.09 -37.90
CA ASP A 286 -7.14 -49.71 -37.54
C ASP A 286 -6.32 -48.72 -38.37
N TRP A 287 -6.84 -47.54 -38.61
CA TRP A 287 -6.14 -46.47 -39.29
C TRP A 287 -5.24 -45.71 -38.32
N HIS A 288 -4.01 -45.47 -38.72
CA HIS A 288 -3.03 -44.57 -38.10
C HIS A 288 -2.80 -43.42 -39.06
N ILE A 289 -3.00 -42.21 -38.55
CA ILE A 289 -2.83 -40.96 -39.28
C ILE A 289 -1.65 -40.26 -38.62
N SER A 290 -0.61 -39.94 -39.36
CA SER A 290 0.51 -39.18 -38.85
C SER A 290 0.80 -37.96 -39.71
N SER A 291 1.30 -36.91 -39.08
CA SER A 291 1.80 -35.71 -39.75
C SER A 291 3.11 -35.32 -39.10
N ASP A 292 4.17 -35.23 -39.89
CA ASP A 292 5.44 -34.66 -39.45
C ASP A 292 5.54 -33.18 -39.75
N ASN A 293 4.60 -32.62 -40.53
CA ASN A 293 4.57 -31.24 -40.95
C ASN A 293 3.11 -30.74 -41.03
N LEU A 294 2.66 -30.15 -39.95
CA LEU A 294 1.46 -29.35 -39.91
C LEU A 294 1.88 -27.91 -39.66
N TRP A 295 1.60 -27.02 -40.56
CA TRP A 295 1.97 -25.61 -40.47
C TRP A 295 0.76 -24.72 -40.68
N LEU A 296 0.57 -23.76 -39.79
CA LEU A 296 -0.44 -22.70 -39.91
C LEU A 296 0.22 -21.37 -39.57
N ASP A 297 0.02 -20.39 -40.43
CA ASP A 297 0.46 -19.04 -40.25
C ASP A 297 -0.68 -18.06 -40.53
N ASN A 298 -0.86 -17.14 -39.59
CA ASN A 298 -1.76 -15.99 -39.77
C ASN A 298 -1.20 -14.76 -39.05
N ASN A 299 -1.99 -13.68 -39.02
CA ASN A 299 -1.53 -12.45 -38.36
C ASN A 299 -1.46 -12.55 -36.83
N GLU A 300 -2.07 -13.58 -36.25
CA GLU A 300 -2.20 -13.77 -34.80
C GLU A 300 -1.24 -14.85 -34.26
N VAL A 301 -1.02 -15.92 -35.03
CA VAL A 301 -0.23 -17.06 -34.57
C VAL A 301 0.53 -17.70 -35.73
N THR A 302 1.74 -18.14 -35.46
CA THR A 302 2.45 -19.12 -36.31
C THR A 302 2.54 -20.42 -35.51
N LEU A 303 2.04 -21.51 -36.08
CA LEU A 303 1.95 -22.82 -35.44
C LEU A 303 2.61 -23.88 -36.32
N SER A 304 3.45 -24.69 -35.71
CA SER A 304 3.96 -25.96 -36.29
C SER A 304 3.58 -27.11 -35.39
N ALA A 305 3.21 -28.23 -35.98
CA ALA A 305 2.86 -29.40 -35.19
C ALA A 305 3.24 -30.73 -35.89
N GLN A 306 3.39 -31.73 -35.07
CA GLN A 306 3.55 -33.13 -35.45
C GLN A 306 2.53 -33.95 -34.70
N MET A 307 1.90 -34.89 -35.34
CA MET A 307 0.88 -35.71 -34.69
C MET A 307 0.86 -37.15 -35.15
N GLN A 308 0.36 -38.03 -34.31
CA GLN A 308 -0.01 -39.39 -34.62
C GLN A 308 -1.37 -39.72 -33.99
N LEU A 309 -2.38 -39.94 -34.81
CA LEU A 309 -3.71 -40.33 -34.39
C LEU A 309 -3.99 -41.77 -34.75
N SER A 310 -4.31 -42.61 -33.79
CA SER A 310 -4.71 -44.01 -33.98
C SER A 310 -6.22 -44.13 -33.80
N LEU A 311 -6.91 -44.54 -34.88
CA LEU A 311 -8.38 -44.68 -34.91
C LEU A 311 -8.78 -46.11 -34.64
N GLY A 312 -8.64 -46.60 -33.40
CA GLY A 312 -9.11 -47.90 -32.96
C GLY A 312 -10.36 -47.79 -32.07
N LYS A 313 -10.58 -48.86 -31.28
CA LYS A 313 -11.74 -48.88 -30.34
C LYS A 313 -11.62 -47.78 -29.29
N THR A 314 -10.41 -47.42 -28.88
CA THR A 314 -10.08 -46.27 -28.05
C THR A 314 -9.10 -45.39 -28.84
N PRO A 315 -9.60 -44.32 -29.47
CA PRO A 315 -8.78 -43.41 -30.24
C PRO A 315 -7.70 -42.79 -29.36
N ARG A 316 -6.47 -42.80 -29.87
CA ARG A 316 -5.28 -42.24 -29.18
C ARG A 316 -4.64 -41.17 -30.05
N LEU A 317 -4.34 -40.03 -29.45
CA LEU A 317 -3.60 -38.95 -30.07
C LEU A 317 -2.24 -38.77 -29.34
N ASP A 318 -1.18 -38.71 -30.15
CA ASP A 318 0.11 -38.19 -29.73
C ASP A 318 0.38 -36.94 -30.58
N LEU A 319 0.43 -35.77 -29.97
CA LEU A 319 0.57 -34.46 -30.60
C LEU A 319 1.66 -33.66 -29.91
N TYR A 320 2.57 -33.14 -30.70
CA TYR A 320 3.49 -32.08 -30.27
C TYR A 320 3.29 -30.87 -31.16
N ALA A 321 3.14 -29.68 -30.56
CA ALA A 321 3.00 -28.44 -31.29
C ALA A 321 3.85 -27.33 -30.68
N GLU A 322 4.32 -26.45 -31.55
CA GLU A 322 4.99 -25.21 -31.19
C GLU A 322 4.23 -24.03 -31.78
N ALA A 323 4.05 -22.99 -30.98
CA ALA A 323 3.35 -21.77 -31.40
C ALA A 323 4.09 -20.52 -30.96
N PHE A 324 3.98 -19.51 -31.78
CA PHE A 324 4.41 -18.14 -31.53
C PHE A 324 3.23 -17.21 -31.80
N ALA A 325 3.03 -16.20 -30.92
CA ALA A 325 2.00 -15.20 -31.12
C ALA A 325 2.51 -13.82 -30.67
N PRO A 326 2.43 -12.79 -31.51
CA PRO A 326 2.87 -11.43 -31.17
C PRO A 326 1.98 -10.75 -30.13
N ASP A 327 0.78 -11.25 -29.89
CA ASP A 327 -0.14 -10.75 -28.87
C ASP A 327 -0.80 -11.90 -28.12
N ALA A 328 -0.45 -12.05 -26.84
CA ALA A 328 -1.01 -13.10 -25.99
C ALA A 328 -2.50 -12.87 -25.64
N SER A 329 -3.03 -11.66 -25.80
CA SER A 329 -4.44 -11.36 -25.47
C SER A 329 -5.43 -12.12 -26.36
N ILE A 330 -4.97 -12.55 -27.54
CA ILE A 330 -5.78 -13.32 -28.50
C ILE A 330 -5.83 -14.82 -28.18
N ALA A 331 -5.10 -15.30 -27.17
CA ALA A 331 -5.02 -16.73 -26.83
C ALA A 331 -6.41 -17.37 -26.69
N GLY A 332 -7.40 -16.61 -26.23
CA GLY A 332 -8.79 -17.06 -26.13
C GLY A 332 -9.43 -17.51 -27.45
N HIS A 333 -8.92 -17.08 -28.61
CA HIS A 333 -9.38 -17.54 -29.91
C HIS A 333 -9.04 -19.02 -30.16
N TYR A 334 -7.98 -19.49 -29.53
CA TYR A 334 -7.38 -20.82 -29.72
C TYR A 334 -7.65 -21.78 -28.56
N PHE A 335 -8.48 -21.40 -27.56
CA PHE A 335 -8.85 -22.29 -26.47
C PHE A 335 -9.82 -23.37 -26.93
N PRO A 336 -9.54 -24.67 -26.66
CA PRO A 336 -10.44 -25.76 -27.00
C PRO A 336 -11.61 -25.80 -26.01
N LEU A 337 -12.70 -25.09 -26.37
CA LEU A 337 -13.88 -24.89 -25.51
C LEU A 337 -14.55 -26.18 -25.06
N THR A 338 -14.39 -27.26 -25.83
CA THR A 338 -14.92 -28.59 -25.48
C THR A 338 -14.13 -29.32 -24.41
N LEU A 339 -12.89 -28.84 -24.09
CA LEU A 339 -11.97 -29.44 -23.11
C LEU A 339 -11.78 -28.56 -21.89
N MET A 340 -12.25 -27.30 -21.92
CA MET A 340 -12.08 -26.32 -20.85
C MET A 340 -13.43 -25.96 -20.22
N SER A 341 -13.45 -25.71 -18.90
CA SER A 341 -14.64 -25.18 -18.26
C SER A 341 -14.93 -23.74 -18.71
N PRO A 342 -16.20 -23.32 -18.81
CA PRO A 342 -16.55 -21.94 -19.15
C PRO A 342 -15.91 -20.91 -18.18
N GLU A 343 -15.78 -21.28 -16.91
CA GLU A 343 -15.18 -20.47 -15.85
C GLU A 343 -13.69 -20.24 -16.13
N LEU A 344 -12.96 -21.29 -16.49
CA LEU A 344 -11.54 -21.20 -16.83
C LEU A 344 -11.30 -20.34 -18.07
N VAL A 345 -12.11 -20.53 -19.10
CA VAL A 345 -12.06 -19.73 -20.34
C VAL A 345 -12.31 -18.25 -20.04
N SER A 346 -13.37 -17.97 -19.25
CA SER A 346 -13.69 -16.60 -18.84
C SER A 346 -12.56 -15.96 -18.02
N TYR A 347 -11.98 -16.72 -17.11
CA TYR A 347 -10.85 -16.29 -16.28
C TYR A 347 -9.64 -15.93 -17.15
N LEU A 348 -9.17 -16.82 -18.01
CA LEU A 348 -7.97 -16.60 -18.82
C LEU A 348 -8.16 -15.43 -19.81
N ASN A 349 -9.33 -15.31 -20.43
CA ASN A 349 -9.67 -14.18 -21.31
C ASN A 349 -9.69 -12.84 -20.54
N GLY A 350 -10.13 -12.87 -19.29
CA GLY A 350 -10.13 -11.71 -18.42
C GLY A 350 -8.75 -11.35 -17.90
N ALA A 351 -7.92 -12.34 -17.68
CA ALA A 351 -6.62 -12.19 -17.01
C ALA A 351 -5.49 -11.72 -17.96
N ILE A 352 -5.43 -12.25 -19.18
CA ILE A 352 -4.37 -11.92 -20.15
C ILE A 352 -4.80 -10.67 -20.94
N LYS A 353 -4.16 -9.53 -20.70
CA LYS A 353 -4.49 -8.26 -21.36
C LYS A 353 -3.59 -7.93 -22.54
N SER A 354 -2.33 -8.34 -22.50
CA SER A 354 -1.33 -8.16 -23.54
C SER A 354 -0.11 -9.04 -23.27
N GLY A 355 0.78 -9.14 -24.22
CA GLY A 355 2.07 -9.86 -24.11
C GLY A 355 2.44 -10.49 -25.43
N GLU A 356 3.67 -10.99 -25.53
CA GLU A 356 4.19 -11.72 -26.69
C GLU A 356 4.47 -13.16 -26.27
N VAL A 357 3.83 -14.13 -26.95
CA VAL A 357 4.14 -15.54 -26.76
C VAL A 357 5.36 -15.86 -27.61
N THR A 358 6.53 -15.88 -27.03
CA THR A 358 7.79 -16.11 -27.71
C THR A 358 8.07 -17.58 -27.98
N ASN A 359 7.50 -18.47 -27.17
CA ASN A 359 7.58 -19.91 -27.36
C ASN A 359 6.43 -20.56 -26.57
N ALA A 360 5.56 -21.26 -27.26
CA ALA A 360 4.57 -22.14 -26.64
C ALA A 360 4.75 -23.55 -27.19
N GLN A 361 4.82 -24.54 -26.32
CA GLN A 361 4.95 -25.96 -26.64
C GLN A 361 3.76 -26.69 -26.04
N VAL A 362 3.13 -27.53 -26.83
CA VAL A 362 1.98 -28.34 -26.42
C VAL A 362 2.29 -29.80 -26.68
N LEU A 363 2.21 -30.62 -25.67
CA LEU A 363 2.28 -32.07 -25.75
C LEU A 363 0.95 -32.68 -25.30
N PHE A 364 0.36 -33.49 -26.15
CA PHE A 364 -0.77 -34.36 -25.81
C PHE A 364 -0.42 -35.78 -26.18
N SER A 365 -0.43 -36.70 -25.26
CA SER A 365 -0.11 -38.10 -25.51
C SER A 365 -1.02 -39.03 -24.70
N GLY A 366 -2.05 -39.57 -25.31
CA GLY A 366 -2.95 -40.46 -24.61
C GLY A 366 -4.26 -40.79 -25.35
N PRO A 367 -5.10 -41.63 -24.74
CA PRO A 367 -6.46 -41.88 -25.28
C PRO A 367 -7.30 -40.61 -25.17
N LEU A 368 -8.01 -40.26 -26.26
CA LEU A 368 -8.84 -39.03 -26.27
C LEU A 368 -9.90 -39.01 -25.16
N SER A 369 -10.42 -40.20 -24.79
CA SER A 369 -11.40 -40.32 -23.71
C SER A 369 -10.80 -40.29 -22.30
N GLY A 370 -9.47 -40.33 -22.20
CA GLY A 370 -8.74 -40.32 -20.90
C GLY A 370 -8.42 -38.95 -20.37
N PHE A 371 -8.53 -37.90 -21.18
CA PHE A 371 -8.28 -36.53 -20.75
C PHE A 371 -9.21 -36.14 -19.59
N PRO A 372 -8.66 -35.54 -18.50
CA PRO A 372 -7.32 -34.96 -18.31
C PRO A 372 -6.24 -35.89 -17.73
N PHE A 373 -6.41 -37.21 -17.83
CA PHE A 373 -5.41 -38.26 -17.48
C PHE A 373 -5.15 -38.43 -15.98
N ASP A 374 -6.17 -38.33 -15.15
CA ASP A 374 -6.09 -38.51 -13.68
C ASP A 374 -5.62 -39.91 -13.29
N ASP A 375 -5.87 -40.89 -14.16
CA ASP A 375 -5.50 -42.28 -13.97
C ASP A 375 -4.08 -42.60 -14.47
N GLY A 376 -3.35 -41.61 -14.96
CA GLY A 376 -1.99 -41.78 -15.55
C GLY A 376 -2.00 -42.48 -16.93
N SER A 377 -3.15 -42.57 -17.62
CA SER A 377 -3.29 -43.18 -18.94
C SER A 377 -2.66 -42.35 -20.07
N GLY A 378 -2.32 -41.09 -19.79
CA GLY A 378 -1.76 -40.18 -20.76
C GLY A 378 -1.01 -39.02 -20.11
N GLN A 379 -0.58 -38.07 -20.93
CA GLN A 379 0.10 -36.85 -20.56
C GLN A 379 -0.40 -35.70 -21.43
N PHE A 380 -0.70 -34.59 -20.75
CA PHE A 380 -0.99 -33.30 -21.38
C PHE A 380 -0.10 -32.26 -20.73
N ASP A 381 0.78 -31.64 -21.53
CA ASP A 381 1.63 -30.55 -21.07
C ASP A 381 1.53 -29.37 -22.04
N VAL A 382 1.40 -28.18 -21.48
CA VAL A 382 1.56 -26.92 -22.21
C VAL A 382 2.61 -26.10 -21.50
N LEU A 383 3.65 -25.75 -22.19
CA LEU A 383 4.71 -24.88 -21.71
C LEU A 383 4.73 -23.63 -22.58
N ALA A 384 4.50 -22.46 -21.99
CA ALA A 384 4.52 -21.22 -22.74
C ALA A 384 5.36 -20.14 -22.03
N GLN A 385 6.15 -19.44 -22.82
CA GLN A 385 6.88 -18.25 -22.41
C GLN A 385 6.14 -17.02 -22.95
N ILE A 386 5.73 -16.12 -22.06
CA ILE A 386 5.09 -14.86 -22.44
C ILE A 386 5.95 -13.72 -21.93
N ASP A 387 6.37 -12.85 -22.83
CA ASP A 387 7.17 -11.67 -22.53
C ASP A 387 6.36 -10.40 -22.69
N ASN A 388 6.76 -9.34 -22.00
CA ASN A 388 6.07 -8.03 -21.98
C ASN A 388 4.58 -8.14 -21.63
N ALA A 389 4.21 -9.13 -20.82
CA ALA A 389 2.83 -9.42 -20.49
C ALA A 389 2.22 -8.39 -19.54
N THR A 390 0.92 -8.13 -19.76
CA THR A 390 0.05 -7.51 -18.77
C THR A 390 -0.97 -8.55 -18.34
N TYR A 391 -0.91 -8.95 -17.10
CA TYR A 391 -1.73 -10.01 -16.54
C TYR A 391 -2.47 -9.53 -15.30
N GLN A 392 -3.79 -9.70 -15.27
CA GLN A 392 -4.67 -9.33 -14.16
C GLN A 392 -5.39 -10.58 -13.66
N PHE A 393 -4.88 -11.15 -12.58
CA PHE A 393 -5.39 -12.40 -12.03
C PHE A 393 -6.78 -12.29 -11.38
N ASP A 394 -7.20 -11.10 -10.97
CA ASP A 394 -8.54 -10.80 -10.47
C ASP A 394 -8.90 -9.34 -10.82
N PRO A 395 -10.13 -9.03 -11.26
CA PRO A 395 -10.53 -7.67 -11.65
C PRO A 395 -10.41 -6.62 -10.55
N ALA A 396 -10.49 -7.02 -9.28
CA ALA A 396 -10.33 -6.13 -8.14
C ALA A 396 -8.85 -5.83 -7.80
N TRP A 397 -7.91 -6.62 -8.37
CA TRP A 397 -6.48 -6.44 -8.14
C TRP A 397 -5.82 -5.66 -9.28
N PRO A 398 -4.76 -4.89 -9.01
CA PRO A 398 -3.99 -4.26 -10.07
C PRO A 398 -3.34 -5.30 -10.99
N ALA A 399 -3.17 -4.96 -12.25
CA ALA A 399 -2.51 -5.83 -13.20
C ALA A 399 -0.99 -5.86 -12.97
N VAL A 400 -0.39 -7.03 -13.14
CA VAL A 400 1.08 -7.16 -13.30
C VAL A 400 1.44 -6.70 -14.70
N THR A 401 2.35 -5.76 -14.83
CA THR A 401 2.79 -5.18 -16.10
C THR A 401 4.25 -5.52 -16.39
N ASN A 402 4.65 -5.44 -17.67
CA ASN A 402 6.01 -5.78 -18.12
C ASN A 402 6.46 -7.15 -17.61
N ALA A 403 5.53 -8.09 -17.51
CA ALA A 403 5.81 -9.40 -16.97
C ALA A 403 6.47 -10.30 -18.02
N SER A 404 7.47 -11.05 -17.60
CA SER A 404 7.98 -12.22 -18.32
C SER A 404 7.63 -13.43 -17.47
N VAL A 405 6.78 -14.29 -17.99
CA VAL A 405 6.19 -15.41 -17.26
C VAL A 405 6.33 -16.70 -18.04
N LYS A 406 6.55 -17.78 -17.30
CA LYS A 406 6.54 -19.13 -17.80
C LYS A 406 5.27 -19.83 -17.29
N LEU A 407 4.36 -20.16 -18.20
CA LEU A 407 3.19 -20.96 -17.90
C LEU A 407 3.48 -22.43 -18.13
N HIS A 408 3.01 -23.27 -17.23
CA HIS A 408 3.09 -24.71 -17.33
C HIS A 408 1.75 -25.32 -16.93
N PHE A 409 1.06 -25.94 -17.88
CA PHE A 409 -0.10 -26.80 -17.62
C PHE A 409 0.38 -28.24 -17.68
N ALA A 410 0.11 -29.01 -16.66
CA ALA A 410 0.43 -30.43 -16.58
C ALA A 410 -0.82 -31.21 -16.14
N ASN A 411 -1.47 -31.89 -17.07
CA ASN A 411 -2.76 -32.54 -16.87
C ASN A 411 -3.83 -31.57 -16.31
N GLN A 412 -4.14 -31.69 -15.02
CA GLN A 412 -5.11 -30.84 -14.32
C GLN A 412 -4.45 -29.65 -13.63
N ARG A 413 -3.14 -29.64 -13.49
CA ARG A 413 -2.40 -28.61 -12.76
C ARG A 413 -1.96 -27.48 -13.68
N MET A 414 -2.01 -26.27 -13.17
CA MET A 414 -1.42 -25.07 -13.77
C MET A 414 -0.39 -24.46 -12.82
N ASP A 415 0.77 -24.13 -13.34
CA ASP A 415 1.80 -23.34 -12.66
C ASP A 415 2.23 -22.17 -13.53
N ILE A 416 2.35 -20.98 -12.93
CA ILE A 416 2.86 -19.78 -13.56
C ILE A 416 4.06 -19.28 -12.73
N TYR A 417 5.20 -19.18 -13.35
CA TYR A 417 6.43 -18.68 -12.74
C TYR A 417 6.75 -17.32 -13.33
N SER A 418 6.79 -16.30 -12.49
CA SER A 418 7.28 -15.00 -12.87
C SER A 418 8.80 -15.02 -13.01
N GLN A 419 9.33 -14.37 -14.04
CA GLN A 419 10.76 -14.13 -14.21
C GLN A 419 11.08 -12.66 -14.00
N GLN A 420 10.19 -11.78 -14.41
CA GLN A 420 10.20 -10.35 -14.17
C GLN A 420 8.77 -9.81 -14.25
N GLY A 421 8.55 -8.63 -13.73
CA GLY A 421 7.25 -7.96 -13.77
C GLY A 421 7.15 -6.86 -12.74
N GLN A 422 6.18 -5.99 -12.91
CA GLN A 422 5.87 -4.91 -11.98
C GLN A 422 4.41 -5.00 -11.55
N LEU A 423 4.19 -5.01 -10.24
CA LEU A 423 2.85 -4.93 -9.66
C LEU A 423 2.76 -3.61 -8.88
N VAL A 424 2.03 -2.63 -9.42
CA VAL A 424 2.08 -1.23 -8.98
C VAL A 424 3.53 -0.73 -9.07
N ASN A 425 4.19 -0.44 -7.95
CA ASN A 425 5.57 0.03 -7.84
C ASN A 425 6.56 -1.06 -7.41
N LEU A 426 6.06 -2.31 -7.22
CA LEU A 426 6.88 -3.43 -6.80
C LEU A 426 7.41 -4.20 -8.00
N ASP A 427 8.72 -4.34 -8.11
CA ASP A 427 9.33 -5.32 -9.01
C ASP A 427 9.12 -6.71 -8.41
N VAL A 428 8.27 -7.53 -9.06
CA VAL A 428 7.97 -8.88 -8.57
C VAL A 428 9.03 -9.90 -8.97
N GLY A 429 9.84 -9.64 -9.99
CA GLY A 429 10.96 -10.52 -10.40
C GLY A 429 10.56 -11.99 -10.49
N SER A 430 11.45 -12.89 -10.07
CA SER A 430 11.21 -14.34 -10.02
C SER A 430 10.55 -14.82 -8.71
N SER A 431 10.00 -13.91 -7.94
CA SER A 431 9.50 -14.19 -6.58
C SER A 431 8.05 -14.63 -6.54
N VAL A 432 7.35 -14.60 -7.67
CA VAL A 432 5.92 -14.93 -7.75
C VAL A 432 5.72 -16.26 -8.45
N HIS A 433 5.02 -17.14 -7.76
CA HIS A 433 4.54 -18.41 -8.28
C HIS A 433 3.01 -18.46 -8.11
N VAL A 434 2.31 -18.77 -9.18
CA VAL A 434 0.87 -18.95 -9.18
C VAL A 434 0.55 -20.37 -9.57
N SER A 435 -0.35 -21.05 -8.86
CA SER A 435 -0.74 -22.41 -9.17
C SER A 435 -2.24 -22.68 -8.96
N ILE A 436 -2.77 -23.62 -9.73
CA ILE A 436 -4.06 -24.28 -9.51
C ILE A 436 -3.80 -25.76 -9.58
N ASP A 437 -4.08 -26.50 -8.52
CA ASP A 437 -3.80 -27.94 -8.46
C ASP A 437 -4.80 -28.78 -9.28
N ASP A 438 -6.02 -28.31 -9.42
CA ASP A 438 -7.09 -28.97 -10.15
C ASP A 438 -7.95 -27.97 -10.94
N LEU A 439 -7.64 -27.83 -12.22
CA LEU A 439 -8.34 -26.93 -13.15
C LEU A 439 -9.79 -27.36 -13.46
N MET A 440 -10.13 -28.63 -13.19
CA MET A 440 -11.45 -29.20 -13.47
C MET A 440 -12.35 -29.25 -12.23
N GLY A 441 -11.78 -29.03 -11.04
CA GLY A 441 -12.45 -29.03 -9.76
C GLY A 441 -12.58 -27.64 -9.14
N ASP A 442 -12.79 -27.62 -7.81
CA ASP A 442 -12.96 -26.40 -7.02
C ASP A 442 -11.65 -25.95 -6.33
N ALA A 443 -10.49 -26.33 -6.86
CA ALA A 443 -9.20 -25.95 -6.28
C ALA A 443 -8.98 -24.43 -6.37
N PRO A 444 -8.50 -23.78 -5.30
CA PRO A 444 -8.24 -22.35 -5.33
C PRO A 444 -7.06 -22.02 -6.24
N LEU A 445 -7.05 -20.81 -6.75
CA LEU A 445 -5.84 -20.19 -7.28
C LEU A 445 -4.94 -19.82 -6.09
N VAL A 446 -3.72 -20.32 -6.11
CA VAL A 446 -2.70 -20.05 -5.09
C VAL A 446 -1.66 -19.10 -5.66
N VAL A 447 -1.44 -17.95 -5.03
CA VAL A 447 -0.37 -17.03 -5.38
C VAL A 447 0.64 -17.01 -4.24
N SER A 448 1.85 -17.47 -4.48
CA SER A 448 2.96 -17.47 -3.53
C SER A 448 3.97 -16.39 -3.91
N ILE A 449 4.33 -15.55 -2.96
CA ILE A 449 5.29 -14.47 -3.13
C ILE A 449 6.39 -14.61 -2.08
N ASP A 450 7.63 -14.68 -2.52
CA ASP A 450 8.83 -14.68 -1.66
C ASP A 450 9.77 -13.57 -2.16
N LYS A 451 9.69 -12.40 -1.53
CA LYS A 451 10.39 -11.21 -2.02
C LYS A 451 10.94 -10.35 -0.91
N GLN A 452 12.11 -9.79 -1.15
CA GLN A 452 12.63 -8.66 -0.42
C GLN A 452 12.26 -7.37 -1.16
N ALA A 453 11.62 -6.44 -0.47
CA ALA A 453 11.18 -5.17 -1.04
C ALA A 453 11.33 -4.01 -0.03
N GLU A 454 11.32 -2.79 -0.55
CA GLU A 454 11.27 -1.58 0.27
C GLU A 454 9.87 -1.38 0.85
N LEU A 455 9.79 -1.06 2.15
CA LEU A 455 8.52 -0.89 2.87
C LEU A 455 7.65 0.25 2.30
N GLU A 456 8.28 1.31 1.79
CA GLU A 456 7.59 2.43 1.15
C GLU A 456 6.79 1.98 -0.08
N LYS A 457 7.33 1.05 -0.86
CA LYS A 457 6.63 0.49 -2.05
C LYS A 457 5.49 -0.45 -1.67
N MET A 458 5.58 -1.09 -0.50
CA MET A 458 4.50 -1.93 0.02
C MET A 458 3.24 -1.13 0.37
N HIS A 459 3.39 0.10 0.87
CA HIS A 459 2.25 0.99 1.11
C HIS A 459 1.40 1.19 -0.16
N ASP A 460 2.03 1.60 -1.26
CA ASP A 460 1.33 1.84 -2.52
C ASP A 460 0.64 0.57 -3.05
N PHE A 461 1.30 -0.58 -2.87
CA PHE A 461 0.72 -1.88 -3.20
C PHE A 461 -0.55 -2.16 -2.40
N PHE A 462 -0.52 -2.02 -1.07
CA PHE A 462 -1.69 -2.31 -0.24
C PHE A 462 -2.85 -1.36 -0.55
N VAL A 463 -2.59 -0.07 -0.74
CA VAL A 463 -3.62 0.93 -1.08
C VAL A 463 -4.28 0.62 -2.43
N ALA A 464 -3.52 0.07 -3.39
CA ALA A 464 -4.02 -0.25 -4.72
C ALA A 464 -4.75 -1.61 -4.81
N THR A 465 -4.83 -2.39 -3.73
CA THR A 465 -5.40 -3.75 -3.72
C THR A 465 -6.68 -3.82 -2.88
N PRO A 466 -7.49 -4.88 -2.99
CA PRO A 466 -8.63 -5.12 -2.10
C PRO A 466 -8.26 -5.27 -0.62
N LEU A 467 -6.96 -5.36 -0.30
CA LEU A 467 -6.45 -5.37 1.06
C LEU A 467 -6.39 -3.96 1.68
N ALA A 468 -6.75 -2.92 0.91
CA ALA A 468 -6.75 -1.53 1.37
C ALA A 468 -7.56 -1.32 2.66
N ASN A 469 -8.72 -1.92 2.80
CA ASN A 469 -9.54 -1.82 4.01
C ASN A 469 -9.32 -3.05 4.91
N PRO A 470 -8.81 -2.91 6.14
CA PRO A 470 -8.48 -1.68 6.88
C PRO A 470 -6.99 -1.27 6.79
N LEU A 471 -6.17 -2.00 6.03
CA LEU A 471 -4.70 -1.86 6.05
C LEU A 471 -4.22 -0.49 5.53
N ALA A 472 -4.94 0.13 4.59
CA ALA A 472 -4.56 1.45 4.08
C ALA A 472 -4.57 2.51 5.17
N ASP A 473 -5.57 2.49 6.08
CA ASP A 473 -5.67 3.43 7.18
C ASP A 473 -4.53 3.23 8.18
N ILE A 474 -4.13 1.98 8.41
CA ILE A 474 -2.97 1.66 9.25
C ILE A 474 -1.69 2.22 8.62
N PHE A 475 -1.48 2.00 7.32
CA PHE A 475 -0.29 2.50 6.62
C PHE A 475 -0.24 4.03 6.48
N ASN A 476 -1.38 4.72 6.55
CA ASN A 476 -1.41 6.17 6.64
C ASN A 476 -0.87 6.67 8.00
N VAL A 477 -1.11 5.90 9.07
CA VAL A 477 -0.63 6.21 10.43
C VAL A 477 0.77 5.67 10.67
N VAL A 478 1.10 4.48 10.15
CA VAL A 478 2.36 3.76 10.37
C VAL A 478 3.14 3.68 9.06
N GLN A 479 4.19 4.47 8.95
CA GLN A 479 5.03 4.59 7.76
C GLN A 479 6.38 3.92 8.01
N GLY A 480 6.63 2.81 7.30
CA GLY A 480 7.91 2.09 7.38
C GLY A 480 8.84 2.46 6.24
N GLN A 481 10.14 2.45 6.51
CA GLN A 481 11.20 2.64 5.53
C GLN A 481 12.19 1.49 5.57
N GLY A 482 12.94 1.31 4.46
CA GLY A 482 13.98 0.30 4.38
C GLY A 482 13.49 -1.04 3.84
N LEU A 483 14.30 -2.08 4.01
CA LEU A 483 14.07 -3.39 3.41
C LEU A 483 13.34 -4.34 4.36
N ALA A 484 12.34 -5.03 3.83
CA ALA A 484 11.69 -6.17 4.48
C ALA A 484 11.67 -7.37 3.54
N SER A 485 11.73 -8.58 4.09
CA SER A 485 11.48 -9.81 3.32
C SER A 485 10.09 -10.35 3.64
N ALA A 486 9.30 -10.59 2.61
CA ALA A 486 7.93 -11.07 2.72
C ALA A 486 7.78 -12.45 2.08
N ASN A 487 7.12 -13.36 2.79
CA ASN A 487 6.61 -14.63 2.28
C ASN A 487 5.09 -14.59 2.42
N ILE A 488 4.39 -14.51 1.31
CA ILE A 488 2.94 -14.28 1.26
C ILE A 488 2.30 -15.38 0.42
N GLU A 489 1.22 -15.95 0.91
CA GLU A 489 0.36 -16.87 0.19
C GLU A 489 -1.07 -16.30 0.11
N LEU A 490 -1.57 -16.14 -1.11
CA LEU A 490 -2.92 -15.69 -1.40
C LEU A 490 -3.69 -16.82 -2.05
N LEU A 491 -4.80 -17.20 -1.46
CA LEU A 491 -5.74 -18.21 -1.94
C LEU A 491 -6.99 -17.51 -2.48
N ILE A 492 -7.31 -17.70 -3.75
CA ILE A 492 -8.49 -17.11 -4.39
C ILE A 492 -9.45 -18.22 -4.81
N GLY A 493 -10.70 -18.13 -4.40
CA GLY A 493 -11.73 -19.11 -4.71
C GLY A 493 -13.05 -18.84 -3.99
N SER A 494 -14.13 -19.38 -4.52
CA SER A 494 -15.49 -19.19 -3.99
C SER A 494 -15.72 -19.75 -2.59
N GLN A 495 -14.85 -20.64 -2.13
CA GLN A 495 -14.86 -21.23 -0.79
C GLN A 495 -14.43 -20.26 0.33
N PHE A 496 -13.78 -19.14 -0.02
CA PHE A 496 -13.33 -18.15 0.94
C PHE A 496 -14.32 -17.00 1.10
N LYS A 497 -14.46 -16.49 2.33
CA LYS A 497 -15.28 -15.30 2.62
C LYS A 497 -14.68 -14.09 1.88
N GLY A 498 -15.47 -13.45 1.01
CA GLY A 498 -14.97 -12.35 0.17
C GLY A 498 -14.18 -12.79 -1.05
N GLY A 499 -14.13 -14.10 -1.36
CA GLY A 499 -13.48 -14.63 -2.56
C GLY A 499 -11.97 -14.87 -2.43
N ALA A 500 -11.34 -14.47 -1.33
CA ALA A 500 -9.90 -14.66 -1.12
C ALA A 500 -9.53 -14.87 0.35
N SER A 501 -8.39 -15.51 0.59
CA SER A 501 -7.73 -15.61 1.90
C SER A 501 -6.24 -15.35 1.71
N VAL A 502 -5.66 -14.52 2.56
CA VAL A 502 -4.24 -14.18 2.51
C VAL A 502 -3.56 -14.52 3.82
N THR A 503 -2.43 -15.19 3.74
CA THR A 503 -1.55 -15.47 4.88
C THR A 503 -0.11 -15.11 4.54
N GLY A 504 0.67 -14.74 5.54
CA GLY A 504 2.07 -14.47 5.28
C GLY A 504 2.89 -14.05 6.49
N LYS A 505 4.16 -13.88 6.23
CA LYS A 505 5.18 -13.42 7.16
C LYS A 505 6.01 -12.32 6.52
N VAL A 506 6.27 -11.27 7.27
CA VAL A 506 7.15 -10.18 6.87
C VAL A 506 8.25 -10.02 7.90
N ASN A 507 9.48 -10.21 7.52
CA ASN A 507 10.65 -9.99 8.38
C ASN A 507 11.17 -8.56 8.18
N LEU A 508 11.12 -7.78 9.25
CA LEU A 508 11.68 -6.44 9.32
C LEU A 508 13.18 -6.54 9.64
N LEU A 509 14.03 -5.98 8.78
CA LEU A 509 15.47 -6.27 8.77
C LEU A 509 16.37 -5.15 9.31
N ASP A 510 15.85 -4.22 10.02
CA ASP A 510 16.52 -2.98 10.51
C ASP A 510 15.85 -1.73 9.94
N SER A 511 14.53 -1.73 9.99
CA SER A 511 13.69 -0.75 9.29
C SER A 511 13.33 0.40 10.23
N PRO A 512 13.52 1.68 9.86
CA PRO A 512 12.90 2.78 10.57
C PRO A 512 11.40 2.80 10.35
N LEU A 513 10.64 3.13 11.39
CA LEU A 513 9.20 3.23 11.38
C LEU A 513 8.75 4.56 11.96
N TYR A 514 7.89 5.27 11.27
CA TYR A 514 7.27 6.50 11.76
C TYR A 514 5.79 6.29 12.02
N ILE A 515 5.33 6.62 13.23
CA ILE A 515 3.92 6.60 13.64
C ILE A 515 3.47 8.06 13.69
N SER A 516 2.63 8.49 12.75
CA SER A 516 2.25 9.89 12.57
C SER A 516 1.44 10.47 13.73
N ALA A 517 0.66 9.66 14.42
CA ALA A 517 -0.05 10.01 15.64
C ALA A 517 0.30 8.97 16.73
N PRO A 518 1.05 9.35 17.77
CA PRO A 518 1.39 10.70 18.26
C PRO A 518 2.73 11.30 17.76
N GLY A 519 3.29 10.88 16.62
CA GLY A 519 4.54 11.43 16.09
C GLY A 519 5.81 10.75 16.63
N ILE A 520 5.82 9.41 16.64
CA ILE A 520 6.90 8.59 17.16
C ILE A 520 7.75 8.03 16.02
N SER A 521 9.06 8.23 16.08
CA SER A 521 10.01 7.58 15.18
C SER A 521 10.71 6.43 15.90
N LEU A 522 10.55 5.23 15.38
CA LEU A 522 11.28 4.04 15.83
C LEU A 522 12.43 3.77 14.87
N GLU A 523 13.61 3.51 15.41
CA GLU A 523 14.79 3.14 14.64
C GLU A 523 15.14 1.67 14.91
N HIS A 524 15.84 1.04 13.97
CA HIS A 524 16.36 -0.32 14.11
C HIS A 524 15.29 -1.38 14.41
N LEU A 525 14.06 -1.23 13.86
CA LEU A 525 13.00 -2.19 14.07
C LEU A 525 13.33 -3.52 13.40
N LYS A 526 13.35 -4.61 14.20
CA LYS A 526 13.59 -5.99 13.80
C LYS A 526 12.52 -6.89 14.39
N GLY A 527 11.97 -7.79 13.58
CA GLY A 527 10.97 -8.73 14.04
C GLY A 527 10.28 -9.44 12.90
N GLU A 528 9.55 -10.51 13.21
CA GLU A 528 8.71 -11.23 12.28
C GLU A 528 7.23 -10.85 12.52
N LEU A 529 6.64 -10.16 11.55
CA LEU A 529 5.22 -9.90 11.49
C LEU A 529 4.54 -11.06 10.75
N SER A 530 3.55 -11.66 11.33
CA SER A 530 2.70 -12.68 10.70
C SER A 530 1.28 -12.15 10.54
N PHE A 531 0.62 -12.53 9.45
CA PHE A 531 -0.78 -12.18 9.22
C PHE A 531 -1.58 -13.32 8.63
N ASN A 532 -2.87 -13.33 8.98
CA ASN A 532 -3.88 -14.23 8.44
C ASN A 532 -5.13 -13.39 8.16
N ASN A 533 -5.38 -13.07 6.91
CA ASN A 533 -6.37 -12.08 6.49
C ASN A 533 -6.16 -10.73 7.22
N GLN A 534 -7.13 -10.32 8.01
CA GLN A 534 -7.08 -9.07 8.78
C GLN A 534 -6.37 -9.22 10.13
N GLN A 535 -6.05 -10.43 10.54
CA GLN A 535 -5.36 -10.66 11.80
C GLN A 535 -3.86 -10.54 11.63
N ILE A 536 -3.25 -9.59 12.33
CA ILE A 536 -1.82 -9.32 12.29
C ILE A 536 -1.22 -9.55 13.69
N ASN A 537 -0.07 -10.22 13.74
CA ASN A 537 0.69 -10.45 14.95
C ASN A 537 2.17 -10.12 14.72
N LEU A 538 2.77 -9.41 15.67
CA LEU A 538 4.21 -9.19 15.77
C LEU A 538 4.62 -9.50 17.20
N THR A 539 5.57 -10.40 17.39
CA THR A 539 5.96 -10.86 18.72
C THR A 539 7.44 -10.60 18.94
N ASP A 540 7.78 -10.08 20.13
CA ASP A 540 9.16 -9.82 20.56
C ASP A 540 10.00 -9.03 19.56
N ALA A 541 9.39 -8.12 18.81
CA ALA A 541 10.12 -7.23 17.94
C ALA A 541 10.95 -6.24 18.75
N THR A 542 12.14 -5.95 18.28
CA THR A 542 13.06 -5.02 18.94
C THR A 542 13.23 -3.75 18.11
N ALA A 543 13.28 -2.60 18.77
CA ALA A 543 13.52 -1.31 18.14
C ALA A 543 14.26 -0.39 19.12
N THR A 544 14.59 0.81 18.66
CA THR A 544 15.03 1.90 19.51
C THR A 544 14.17 3.14 19.31
N TRP A 545 13.87 3.82 20.40
CA TRP A 545 13.21 5.11 20.40
C TRP A 545 14.04 6.12 21.16
N LEU A 546 14.43 7.20 20.52
CA LEU A 546 15.34 8.20 21.10
C LEU A 546 16.66 7.59 21.61
N GLY A 547 17.13 6.50 20.97
CA GLY A 547 18.30 5.74 21.41
C GLY A 547 18.05 4.74 22.55
N MET A 548 16.84 4.68 23.10
CA MET A 548 16.45 3.73 24.15
C MET A 548 15.94 2.42 23.53
N PRO A 549 16.43 1.27 23.97
CA PRO A 549 15.95 -0.02 23.47
C PRO A 549 14.52 -0.32 23.94
N LEU A 550 13.74 -0.94 23.09
CA LEU A 550 12.38 -1.36 23.39
C LEU A 550 12.02 -2.68 22.71
N THR A 551 11.04 -3.38 23.30
CA THR A 551 10.44 -4.59 22.73
C THR A 551 8.97 -4.33 22.46
N ILE A 552 8.49 -4.76 21.28
CA ILE A 552 7.14 -4.49 20.80
C ILE A 552 6.42 -5.80 20.54
N ASN A 553 5.21 -5.92 21.06
CA ASN A 553 4.26 -6.95 20.70
C ASN A 553 3.00 -6.29 20.13
N TYR A 554 2.57 -6.72 18.96
CA TYR A 554 1.40 -6.21 18.25
C TYR A 554 0.43 -7.36 17.99
N THR A 555 -0.84 -7.14 18.24
CA THR A 555 -1.93 -8.05 17.89
C THR A 555 -3.12 -7.26 17.38
N SER A 556 -3.78 -7.76 16.32
CA SER A 556 -5.05 -7.18 15.86
C SER A 556 -6.23 -8.10 16.13
N ASP A 557 -7.40 -7.52 16.37
CA ASP A 557 -8.67 -8.24 16.46
C ASP A 557 -9.40 -8.20 15.12
N ALA A 558 -9.57 -9.37 14.50
CA ALA A 558 -10.19 -9.52 13.19
C ALA A 558 -11.71 -9.70 13.20
N ASN A 559 -12.35 -9.69 14.38
CA ASN A 559 -13.77 -10.05 14.53
C ASN A 559 -14.72 -8.85 14.70
N ALA A 560 -14.20 -7.65 14.74
CA ALA A 560 -14.99 -6.44 14.93
C ALA A 560 -15.44 -5.84 13.59
N GLU A 561 -16.58 -5.14 13.57
CA GLU A 561 -16.97 -4.24 12.50
C GLU A 561 -15.93 -3.12 12.33
N ASP A 562 -15.21 -2.81 13.42
CA ASP A 562 -14.09 -1.88 13.50
C ASP A 562 -12.79 -2.66 13.64
N TYR A 563 -11.71 -2.18 13.03
CA TYR A 563 -10.39 -2.78 13.18
C TYR A 563 -9.73 -2.27 14.45
N ARG A 564 -9.32 -3.17 15.34
CA ARG A 564 -8.61 -2.85 16.57
C ARG A 564 -7.22 -3.46 16.56
N ALA A 565 -6.25 -2.67 16.96
CA ALA A 565 -4.87 -3.13 17.17
C ALA A 565 -4.41 -2.83 18.59
N ASN A 566 -3.82 -3.82 19.24
CA ASN A 566 -3.23 -3.72 20.57
C ASN A 566 -1.72 -3.85 20.44
N ILE A 567 -1.00 -2.86 20.95
CA ILE A 567 0.46 -2.80 20.91
C ILE A 567 0.95 -2.71 22.34
N ASN A 568 1.72 -3.69 22.79
CA ASN A 568 2.39 -3.65 24.07
C ASN A 568 3.89 -3.38 23.87
N ILE A 569 4.39 -2.35 24.48
CA ILE A 569 5.79 -1.94 24.38
C ILE A 569 6.43 -1.97 25.77
N ASN A 570 7.53 -2.69 25.88
CA ASN A 570 8.39 -2.65 27.05
C ASN A 570 9.65 -1.86 26.67
N ALA A 571 9.92 -0.79 27.37
CA ALA A 571 11.04 0.08 27.11
C ALA A 571 11.87 0.34 28.36
N GLN A 572 13.14 0.70 28.20
CA GLN A 572 14.00 1.13 29.29
C GLN A 572 14.23 2.63 29.21
N LEU A 573 13.57 3.37 30.12
CA LEU A 573 13.66 4.82 30.21
C LEU A 573 15.00 5.22 30.83
N ASP A 574 15.82 5.96 30.10
CA ASP A 574 17.11 6.47 30.57
C ASP A 574 17.02 7.96 30.93
N ALA A 575 17.42 8.32 32.16
CA ALA A 575 17.34 9.68 32.64
C ALA A 575 18.15 10.65 31.77
N GLN A 576 19.36 10.26 31.28
CA GLN A 576 20.19 11.13 30.47
C GLN A 576 19.54 11.45 29.12
N THR A 577 18.87 10.48 28.55
CA THR A 577 18.10 10.67 27.31
C THR A 577 16.98 11.68 27.50
N LEU A 578 16.23 11.58 28.62
CA LEU A 578 15.18 12.55 28.96
C LEU A 578 15.74 13.96 29.16
N ILE A 579 16.87 14.08 29.90
CA ILE A 579 17.55 15.34 30.14
C ILE A 579 17.98 16.01 28.84
N ASN A 580 18.58 15.25 27.94
CA ASN A 580 19.01 15.74 26.62
C ASN A 580 17.84 16.27 25.76
N HIS A 581 16.71 15.58 25.75
CA HIS A 581 15.51 16.03 25.06
C HIS A 581 14.80 17.19 25.78
N GLY A 582 14.91 17.25 27.12
CA GLY A 582 14.43 18.35 27.96
C GLY A 582 15.39 19.56 28.01
N GLN A 583 16.30 19.70 27.03
CA GLN A 583 17.24 20.83 26.94
C GLN A 583 18.16 21.00 28.18
N GLY A 584 18.37 19.93 28.91
CA GLY A 584 19.26 19.92 30.08
C GLY A 584 18.68 20.53 31.37
N ILE A 585 17.38 20.86 31.43
CA ILE A 585 16.77 21.51 32.64
C ILE A 585 16.92 20.69 33.91
N LEU A 586 16.94 19.36 33.81
CA LEU A 586 17.06 18.46 34.98
C LEU A 586 18.47 17.84 35.08
N ASP A 587 19.46 18.42 34.38
CA ASP A 587 20.83 17.93 34.46
C ASP A 587 21.39 18.09 35.88
N GLY A 588 21.99 17.02 36.38
CA GLY A 588 22.44 16.94 37.77
C GLY A 588 21.37 16.60 38.81
N TYR A 589 20.06 16.61 38.42
CA TYR A 589 18.96 16.24 39.31
C TYR A 589 18.40 14.84 39.09
N LEU A 590 18.47 14.31 37.85
CA LEU A 590 18.01 12.97 37.54
C LEU A 590 19.16 12.08 37.07
N SER A 591 19.08 10.79 37.43
CA SER A 591 20.04 9.77 36.96
C SER A 591 19.45 8.38 37.07
N GLY A 592 20.02 7.40 36.29
CA GLY A 592 19.61 6.02 36.33
C GLY A 592 18.64 5.64 35.19
N GLN A 593 18.09 4.43 35.28
CA GLN A 593 17.21 3.87 34.26
C GLN A 593 16.05 3.16 34.95
N SER A 594 14.88 3.10 34.28
CA SER A 594 13.70 2.37 34.75
C SER A 594 12.95 1.71 33.61
N ASP A 595 12.38 0.56 33.86
CA ASP A 595 11.49 -0.11 32.91
C ASP A 595 10.15 0.63 32.83
N VAL A 596 9.61 0.71 31.61
CA VAL A 596 8.32 1.33 31.31
C VAL A 596 7.51 0.40 30.42
N ASP A 597 6.26 0.17 30.82
CA ASP A 597 5.27 -0.57 30.05
C ASP A 597 4.29 0.39 29.39
N ILE A 598 4.08 0.21 28.09
CA ILE A 598 3.15 1.02 27.30
C ILE A 598 2.14 0.08 26.64
N ALA A 599 0.86 0.25 26.93
CA ALA A 599 -0.24 -0.39 26.25
C ALA A 599 -0.93 0.62 25.32
N LEU A 600 -0.85 0.39 24.02
CA LEU A 600 -1.43 1.25 22.99
C LEU A 600 -2.55 0.49 22.27
N GLU A 601 -3.77 1.00 22.33
CA GLU A 601 -4.93 0.53 21.61
C GLU A 601 -5.23 1.50 20.45
N LEU A 602 -5.28 0.98 19.23
CA LEU A 602 -5.63 1.71 18.02
C LEU A 602 -6.99 1.23 17.52
N ASN A 603 -7.90 2.15 17.23
CA ASN A 603 -9.23 1.84 16.72
C ASN A 603 -9.43 2.57 15.39
N PHE A 604 -9.69 1.82 14.32
CA PHE A 604 -10.02 2.32 12.99
C PHE A 604 -11.50 2.06 12.73
N THR A 605 -12.28 3.10 12.54
CA THR A 605 -13.73 3.06 12.35
C THR A 605 -14.11 3.77 11.04
N GLU A 606 -15.35 3.61 10.59
CA GLU A 606 -15.86 4.37 9.42
C GLU A 606 -15.79 5.90 9.62
N GLN A 607 -15.71 6.37 10.87
CA GLN A 607 -15.67 7.81 11.21
C GLN A 607 -14.23 8.33 11.34
N GLY A 608 -13.22 7.47 11.23
CA GLY A 608 -11.81 7.81 11.34
C GLY A 608 -11.06 6.97 12.37
N PHE A 609 -9.88 7.44 12.72
CA PHE A 609 -8.92 6.79 13.60
C PHE A 609 -8.94 7.43 14.99
N ASN A 610 -8.90 6.63 16.03
CA ASN A 610 -8.63 7.07 17.39
C ASN A 610 -7.72 6.08 18.12
N TYR A 611 -7.05 6.55 19.15
CA TYR A 611 -6.17 5.72 19.93
C TYR A 611 -6.15 6.07 21.44
N ARG A 612 -5.73 5.12 22.24
CA ARG A 612 -5.46 5.27 23.67
C ARG A 612 -4.17 4.56 24.02
N ALA A 613 -3.21 5.31 24.56
CA ALA A 613 -1.96 4.80 25.12
C ALA A 613 -1.96 4.94 26.63
N GLU A 614 -1.68 3.87 27.34
CA GLU A 614 -1.46 3.83 28.79
C GLU A 614 0.00 3.53 29.04
N VAL A 615 0.64 4.39 29.84
CA VAL A 615 2.06 4.29 30.16
C VAL A 615 2.20 4.09 31.65
N GLU A 616 2.83 3.03 32.06
CA GLU A 616 3.04 2.70 33.46
C GLU A 616 4.52 2.39 33.75
N SER A 617 5.02 2.85 34.88
CA SER A 617 6.34 2.52 35.39
C SER A 617 6.39 2.66 36.89
N PRO A 618 7.08 1.78 37.61
CA PRO A 618 7.34 1.95 39.02
C PRO A 618 8.47 2.97 39.28
N LEU A 619 9.16 3.46 38.27
CA LEU A 619 10.35 4.31 38.28
C LEU A 619 11.48 3.78 39.19
N ILE A 620 11.55 2.44 39.40
CA ILE A 620 12.65 1.80 40.09
C ILE A 620 13.92 1.92 39.23
N GLY A 621 15.05 2.25 39.87
CA GLY A 621 16.33 2.47 39.20
C GLY A 621 16.62 3.94 38.87
N LEU A 622 15.57 4.80 38.80
CA LEU A 622 15.76 6.25 38.68
C LEU A 622 15.98 6.90 40.02
N ASN A 623 16.96 7.82 40.08
CA ASN A 623 17.23 8.69 41.22
C ASN A 623 16.78 10.11 40.90
N SER A 624 16.23 10.80 41.92
CA SER A 624 15.98 12.23 41.88
C SER A 624 16.63 12.90 43.08
N SER A 625 17.43 13.92 42.84
CA SER A 625 18.01 14.81 43.85
C SER A 625 17.29 16.16 43.96
N LEU A 626 16.08 16.25 43.41
CA LEU A 626 15.23 17.43 43.59
C LEU A 626 14.92 17.63 45.07
N PRO A 627 14.83 18.89 45.54
CA PRO A 627 14.74 19.21 46.98
C PRO A 627 13.48 18.69 47.65
N GLY A 628 13.57 18.38 48.95
CA GLY A 628 12.44 18.07 49.81
C GLY A 628 11.80 16.70 49.52
N VAL A 629 10.49 16.66 49.40
CA VAL A 629 9.72 15.45 49.12
C VAL A 629 9.94 14.88 47.69
N TYR A 630 10.64 15.63 46.85
CA TYR A 630 10.97 15.26 45.48
C TYR A 630 12.31 14.51 45.35
N THR A 631 13.00 14.28 46.43
CA THR A 631 14.20 13.42 46.48
C THR A 631 13.76 11.94 46.45
N LYS A 632 14.33 11.17 45.54
CA LYS A 632 14.00 9.75 45.33
C LYS A 632 15.28 8.93 45.15
N SER A 633 15.43 7.88 45.94
CA SER A 633 16.48 6.87 45.68
C SER A 633 16.08 5.88 44.63
N SER A 634 17.04 5.19 43.98
CA SER A 634 16.80 4.16 42.96
C SER A 634 15.92 3.01 43.43
N GLU A 635 15.90 2.68 44.71
CA GLU A 635 15.11 1.56 45.26
C GLU A 635 13.66 1.94 45.58
N GLN A 636 13.35 3.21 45.70
CA GLN A 636 12.00 3.69 45.99
C GLN A 636 11.07 3.51 44.78
N ILE A 637 9.84 3.09 45.03
CA ILE A 637 8.79 3.01 44.01
C ILE A 637 8.08 4.36 43.95
N TRP A 638 8.14 4.99 42.78
CA TRP A 638 7.27 6.10 42.42
C TRP A 638 6.43 5.71 41.20
N PRO A 639 5.15 5.41 41.37
CA PRO A 639 4.32 5.04 40.24
C PRO A 639 4.17 6.22 39.27
N LEU A 640 4.58 5.99 38.02
CA LEU A 640 4.23 6.81 36.88
C LEU A 640 3.01 6.17 36.24
N SER A 641 1.99 6.95 35.98
CA SER A 641 0.85 6.58 35.16
C SER A 641 0.53 7.73 34.21
N ALA A 642 0.51 7.44 32.91
CA ALA A 642 0.10 8.42 31.92
C ALA A 642 -0.89 7.81 30.94
N VAL A 643 -1.84 8.62 30.48
CA VAL A 643 -2.82 8.26 29.46
C VAL A 643 -2.78 9.31 28.36
N ILE A 644 -2.62 8.85 27.14
CA ILE A 644 -2.69 9.65 25.92
C ILE A 644 -3.85 9.11 25.10
N GLN A 645 -4.80 9.94 24.78
CA GLN A 645 -5.95 9.56 23.95
C GLN A 645 -6.28 10.63 22.94
N GLY A 646 -6.58 10.22 21.72
CA GLY A 646 -6.84 11.19 20.66
C GLY A 646 -7.02 10.52 19.29
N ASP A 647 -6.82 11.34 18.28
CA ASP A 647 -6.95 11.01 16.87
C ASP A 647 -5.77 11.60 16.07
N ASP A 648 -5.89 11.67 14.76
CA ASP A 648 -4.91 12.30 13.87
C ASP A 648 -4.85 13.83 14.01
N ILE A 649 -5.85 14.45 14.64
CA ILE A 649 -5.98 15.91 14.79
C ILE A 649 -5.44 16.36 16.16
N SER A 650 -5.85 15.70 17.24
CA SER A 650 -5.53 16.17 18.59
C SER A 650 -5.44 15.04 19.62
N ASN A 651 -4.58 15.25 20.63
CA ASN A 651 -4.35 14.31 21.72
C ASN A 651 -4.56 14.96 23.07
N LEU A 652 -5.33 14.32 23.93
CA LEU A 652 -5.41 14.62 25.34
C LEU A 652 -4.38 13.77 26.10
N ILE A 653 -3.47 14.41 26.81
CA ILE A 653 -2.42 13.79 27.60
C ILE A 653 -2.71 14.06 29.08
N THR A 654 -2.72 13.02 29.88
CA THR A 654 -2.79 13.11 31.34
C THR A 654 -1.69 12.24 31.93
N ALA A 655 -0.88 12.79 32.83
CA ALA A 655 0.17 12.06 33.49
C ALA A 655 0.22 12.36 34.97
N ASN A 656 0.63 11.39 35.77
CA ASN A 656 0.82 11.48 37.21
C ASN A 656 2.07 10.71 37.62
N ILE A 657 2.89 11.31 38.46
CA ILE A 657 4.05 10.68 39.07
C ILE A 657 3.89 10.74 40.59
N ASN A 658 3.66 9.61 41.23
CA ASN A 658 3.58 9.43 42.67
C ASN A 658 2.66 10.43 43.41
N GLU A 659 1.59 10.90 42.74
CA GLU A 659 0.71 11.94 43.26
C GLU A 659 1.40 13.27 43.62
N LEU A 660 2.65 13.44 43.18
CA LEU A 660 3.48 14.63 43.41
C LEU A 660 3.52 15.55 42.20
N PHE A 661 3.44 14.98 41.00
CA PHE A 661 3.46 15.71 39.71
C PHE A 661 2.31 15.25 38.86
N TYR A 662 1.61 16.21 38.28
CA TYR A 662 0.57 15.94 37.26
C TYR A 662 0.84 16.80 36.05
N PHE A 663 0.54 16.23 34.87
CA PHE A 663 0.60 16.92 33.60
C PHE A 663 -0.67 16.65 32.82
N ASN A 664 -1.37 17.70 32.40
CA ASN A 664 -2.56 17.61 31.55
C ASN A 664 -2.31 18.51 30.33
N ALA A 665 -2.49 17.98 29.13
CA ALA A 665 -2.22 18.76 27.92
C ALA A 665 -3.07 18.32 26.75
N ILE A 666 -3.25 19.23 25.79
CA ILE A 666 -3.82 18.94 24.47
C ILE A 666 -2.74 19.26 23.44
N LEU A 667 -2.37 18.24 22.66
CA LEU A 667 -1.43 18.34 21.54
C LEU A 667 -2.21 18.39 20.23
N ASP A 668 -1.97 19.42 19.42
CA ASP A 668 -2.41 19.49 18.03
C ASP A 668 -1.40 18.73 17.15
N ASN A 669 -1.80 17.60 16.61
CA ASN A 669 -0.94 16.76 15.79
C ASN A 669 -0.61 17.40 14.44
N THR A 670 -1.50 18.26 13.94
CA THR A 670 -1.31 18.89 12.61
C THR A 670 -0.20 19.94 12.63
N GLN A 671 0.04 20.57 13.79
CA GLN A 671 1.08 21.56 14.01
C GLN A 671 2.24 21.03 14.87
N SER A 672 2.10 19.83 15.43
CA SER A 672 3.04 19.24 16.40
C SER A 672 3.32 20.16 17.60
N GLN A 673 2.26 20.82 18.11
CA GLN A 673 2.34 21.80 19.17
C GLN A 673 1.24 21.57 20.20
N PHE A 674 1.58 21.82 21.48
CA PHE A 674 0.54 21.86 22.51
C PHE A 674 -0.29 23.13 22.37
N THR A 675 -1.60 22.98 22.33
CA THR A 675 -2.54 24.12 22.42
C THR A 675 -2.80 24.53 23.86
N ASN A 676 -2.80 23.54 24.74
CA ASN A 676 -2.99 23.71 26.19
C ASN A 676 -2.00 22.80 26.92
N ALA A 677 -1.38 23.28 27.98
CA ALA A 677 -0.55 22.46 28.85
C ALA A 677 -0.66 22.95 30.29
N HIS A 678 -0.81 22.03 31.24
CA HIS A 678 -0.91 22.33 32.66
C HIS A 678 -0.01 21.39 33.45
N PHE A 679 1.05 21.96 34.03
CA PHE A 679 1.91 21.26 34.99
C PHE A 679 1.41 21.56 36.41
N ILE A 680 1.23 20.51 37.21
CA ILE A 680 0.81 20.63 38.61
C ILE A 680 1.84 19.95 39.51
N ILE A 681 2.29 20.64 40.49
CA ILE A 681 3.26 20.16 41.49
C ILE A 681 2.59 20.19 42.87
N GLY A 682 2.57 19.05 43.56
CA GLY A 682 1.92 18.89 44.85
C GLY A 682 0.46 18.43 44.76
N GLU A 683 -0.44 18.98 45.57
CA GLU A 683 -1.86 18.56 45.59
C GLU A 683 -2.54 18.85 44.28
N LYS A 684 -3.36 17.87 43.78
CA LYS A 684 -4.04 17.93 42.52
C LYS A 684 -5.04 19.07 42.47
N ASP A 685 -4.86 19.99 41.56
CA ASP A 685 -5.87 20.96 41.14
C ASP A 685 -6.78 20.39 40.06
N LEU A 686 -8.04 20.80 40.04
CA LEU A 686 -9.07 20.23 39.17
C LEU A 686 -9.13 21.01 37.83
N GLY A 687 -8.49 20.46 36.79
CA GLY A 687 -8.85 20.74 35.40
C GLY A 687 -7.84 21.53 34.57
N LEU A 688 -7.90 21.31 33.24
CA LEU A 688 -7.33 22.18 32.19
C LEU A 688 -8.16 23.48 32.17
N ASN A 689 -7.73 24.49 32.88
CA ASN A 689 -8.48 25.73 33.03
C ASN A 689 -8.07 26.84 32.08
N SER A 690 -7.05 26.68 31.28
CA SER A 690 -6.52 27.73 30.41
C SER A 690 -6.25 27.23 28.98
N GLN A 691 -6.40 28.11 28.04
CA GLN A 691 -5.66 28.09 26.81
C GLN A 691 -4.21 28.43 27.15
N ASP A 692 -3.22 27.88 26.42
CA ASP A 692 -1.79 28.09 26.66
C ASP A 692 -1.19 27.27 27.82
N LEU A 693 0.00 27.65 28.28
CA LEU A 693 0.74 26.96 29.33
C LEU A 693 0.41 27.50 30.72
N ALA A 694 -0.06 26.65 31.59
CA ALA A 694 -0.25 26.94 33.01
C ALA A 694 0.64 26.06 33.88
N VAL A 695 1.08 26.60 35.00
CA VAL A 695 1.82 25.87 36.04
C VAL A 695 1.16 26.15 37.39
N SER A 696 0.74 25.09 38.09
CA SER A 696 0.20 25.19 39.45
C SER A 696 1.10 24.47 40.43
N ILE A 697 1.42 25.15 41.54
CA ILE A 697 2.26 24.65 42.62
C ILE A 697 1.43 24.70 43.90
N ASN A 698 1.07 23.56 44.47
CA ASN A 698 0.21 23.46 45.66
C ASN A 698 0.94 22.67 46.75
N LEU A 699 1.56 23.35 47.70
CA LEU A 699 2.43 22.74 48.70
C LEU A 699 2.06 23.11 50.10
N ALA A 700 2.15 22.14 51.03
CA ALA A 700 2.02 22.45 52.46
C ALA A 700 3.20 23.30 52.96
N GLN A 701 4.40 23.03 52.50
CA GLN A 701 5.59 23.79 52.83
C GLN A 701 6.65 23.73 51.75
N SER A 702 7.48 24.81 51.62
CA SER A 702 8.62 24.85 50.70
C SER A 702 9.67 25.83 51.17
N GLU A 703 10.92 25.61 50.77
CA GLU A 703 12.06 26.52 50.98
C GLU A 703 12.57 27.00 49.63
N LEU A 704 12.84 28.27 49.46
CA LEU A 704 13.29 28.83 48.19
C LEU A 704 14.73 28.44 47.84
N LEU A 705 15.65 28.50 48.78
CA LEU A 705 17.07 28.37 48.53
C LEU A 705 17.48 27.10 47.80
N PRO A 706 16.96 25.92 48.15
CA PRO A 706 17.30 24.67 47.43
C PRO A 706 16.87 24.64 45.97
N TRP A 707 15.91 25.51 45.56
CA TRP A 707 15.37 25.56 44.19
C TRP A 707 16.02 26.62 43.32
N ILE A 708 16.87 27.51 43.87
CA ILE A 708 17.47 28.63 43.13
C ILE A 708 18.25 28.16 41.92
N ASP A 709 19.06 27.11 42.05
CA ASP A 709 19.86 26.58 40.95
C ASP A 709 19.00 26.00 39.81
N LEU A 710 17.92 25.30 40.12
CA LEU A 710 16.98 24.80 39.14
C LEU A 710 16.23 25.95 38.44
N ILE A 711 15.81 26.96 39.21
CA ILE A 711 15.16 28.16 38.63
C ILE A 711 16.12 28.88 37.69
N ASP A 712 17.40 29.02 38.05
CA ASP A 712 18.42 29.63 37.18
C ASP A 712 18.66 28.82 35.91
N GLN A 713 18.70 27.48 35.99
CA GLN A 713 18.76 26.60 34.82
C GLN A 713 17.58 26.83 33.87
N ILE A 714 16.35 26.85 34.41
CA ILE A 714 15.13 27.09 33.60
C ILE A 714 15.19 28.45 32.89
N ILE A 715 15.59 29.50 33.63
CA ILE A 715 15.73 30.86 33.10
C ILE A 715 16.79 30.91 31.99
N ASN A 716 17.91 30.24 32.18
CA ASN A 716 19.00 30.24 31.20
C ASN A 716 18.64 29.48 29.93
N VAL A 717 17.93 28.34 30.01
CA VAL A 717 17.37 27.64 28.84
C VAL A 717 16.38 28.54 28.13
N ALA A 718 15.49 29.20 28.85
CA ALA A 718 14.51 30.09 28.24
C ALA A 718 15.15 31.28 27.50
N LYS A 719 16.26 31.81 28.03
CA LYS A 719 17.04 32.92 27.40
C LYS A 719 17.85 32.47 26.18
N ALA A 720 18.25 31.20 26.11
CA ALA A 720 19.09 30.66 25.04
C ALA A 720 18.31 30.41 23.73
N GLN A 721 17.00 30.43 23.73
CA GLN A 721 16.18 30.27 22.53
C GLN A 721 16.28 31.54 21.66
N PRO A 722 16.72 31.45 20.39
CA PRO A 722 16.78 32.59 19.51
C PRO A 722 15.36 33.03 19.09
N ASP A 723 15.10 34.35 19.01
CA ASP A 723 13.85 35.01 18.63
C ASP A 723 13.32 34.62 17.21
N SER A 724 14.02 33.77 16.46
CA SER A 724 13.71 33.37 15.10
C SER A 724 13.53 31.86 14.92
N ALA A 725 13.48 31.07 15.97
CA ALA A 725 13.23 29.65 15.88
C ALA A 725 11.74 29.36 15.63
N SER A 726 11.46 28.28 14.90
CA SER A 726 10.12 27.70 14.72
C SER A 726 9.31 27.77 16.02
N PRO A 727 7.99 27.96 15.96
CA PRO A 727 7.15 27.96 17.15
C PRO A 727 7.49 26.76 18.02
N GLY A 728 7.78 27.01 19.31
CA GLY A 728 8.15 25.95 20.25
C GLY A 728 7.04 24.92 20.39
N VAL A 729 7.39 23.69 20.81
CA VAL A 729 6.39 22.62 21.03
C VAL A 729 5.39 23.01 22.12
N MET A 730 5.82 23.77 23.14
CA MET A 730 4.95 24.29 24.21
C MET A 730 4.26 25.60 23.82
N PRO A 731 3.00 25.78 24.22
CA PRO A 731 2.29 27.02 24.00
C PRO A 731 2.89 28.15 24.86
N PRO A 732 2.56 29.42 24.57
CA PRO A 732 3.04 30.54 25.38
C PRO A 732 2.58 30.41 26.82
N LEU A 733 3.40 30.90 27.74
CA LEU A 733 3.07 30.90 29.17
C LEU A 733 1.84 31.79 29.42
N HIS A 734 0.78 31.20 29.97
CA HIS A 734 -0.40 31.92 30.43
C HIS A 734 -0.18 32.40 31.85
N GLU A 735 0.07 31.48 32.78
CA GLU A 735 0.29 31.81 34.18
C GLU A 735 1.08 30.74 34.95
N VAL A 736 1.75 31.14 36.00
CA VAL A 736 2.28 30.27 37.07
C VAL A 736 1.59 30.69 38.37
N VAL A 737 0.89 29.76 39.00
CA VAL A 737 0.24 29.98 40.32
C VAL A 737 0.90 29.08 41.34
N ALA A 738 1.30 29.65 42.48
CA ALA A 738 1.82 28.84 43.56
C ALA A 738 1.06 29.19 44.88
N ASN A 739 0.50 28.16 45.52
CA ASN A 739 -0.16 28.20 46.80
C ASN A 739 0.68 27.38 47.78
N ILE A 740 1.29 28.04 48.75
CA ILE A 740 2.21 27.38 49.72
C ILE A 740 1.80 27.82 51.12
N ASN A 741 1.34 26.87 51.97
CA ASN A 741 0.86 27.24 53.30
C ASN A 741 1.97 27.84 54.17
N SER A 742 3.20 27.32 54.01
CA SER A 742 4.37 27.87 54.73
C SER A 742 5.56 27.91 53.80
N PHE A 743 5.98 29.11 53.39
CA PHE A 743 7.10 29.34 52.48
C PHE A 743 8.25 29.99 53.20
N ASN A 744 9.42 29.38 53.18
CA ASN A 744 10.61 29.86 53.87
C ASN A 744 11.63 30.45 52.85
N VAL A 745 12.10 31.62 53.09
CA VAL A 745 13.15 32.28 52.32
C VAL A 745 14.24 32.79 53.27
N SER A 746 15.38 32.10 53.33
CA SER A 746 16.53 32.51 54.16
C SER A 746 16.18 32.73 55.66
N GLY A 747 15.34 31.86 56.25
CA GLY A 747 14.91 31.97 57.66
C GLY A 747 13.71 32.91 57.87
N MET A 748 13.20 33.56 56.83
CA MET A 748 11.97 34.32 56.83
C MET A 748 10.79 33.42 56.41
N GLN A 749 9.78 33.35 57.25
CA GLN A 749 8.59 32.53 56.94
C GLN A 749 7.45 33.41 56.43
N PHE A 750 6.87 33.00 55.30
CA PHE A 750 5.70 33.57 54.72
C PHE A 750 4.54 32.55 54.84
N ASN A 751 3.44 32.94 55.47
CA ASN A 751 2.32 32.03 55.70
C ASN A 751 1.18 32.36 54.74
N ASP A 752 0.50 31.31 54.28
CA ASP A 752 -0.54 31.39 53.26
C ASP A 752 -0.04 32.16 52.00
N PHE A 753 1.15 31.70 51.52
CA PHE A 753 1.83 32.34 50.40
C PHE A 753 1.12 31.97 49.09
N ASP A 754 0.65 32.99 48.40
CA ASP A 754 0.01 32.91 47.07
C ASP A 754 0.85 33.75 46.10
N MET A 755 1.26 33.10 45.00
CA MET A 755 2.04 33.71 43.94
C MET A 755 1.32 33.52 42.62
N ARG A 756 1.23 34.57 41.82
CA ARG A 756 0.75 34.51 40.45
C ARG A 756 1.65 35.27 39.51
N LEU A 757 2.30 34.52 38.59
CA LEU A 757 3.11 35.05 37.49
C LEU A 757 2.37 34.95 36.20
N SER A 758 2.23 36.06 35.47
CA SER A 758 1.55 36.12 34.15
C SER A 758 2.26 37.10 33.21
N PRO A 759 2.22 36.84 31.90
CA PRO A 759 2.69 37.81 30.89
C PRO A 759 1.83 39.04 30.85
N LEU A 760 2.47 40.23 30.73
CA LEU A 760 1.77 41.51 30.57
C LEU A 760 2.60 42.39 29.60
N ASN A 761 2.07 42.66 28.40
CA ASN A 761 2.67 43.57 27.41
C ASN A 761 4.15 43.32 27.14
N ASN A 762 4.53 42.09 26.82
CA ASN A 762 5.91 41.62 26.66
C ASN A 762 6.78 41.61 27.93
N ASN A 763 6.24 41.82 29.11
CA ASN A 763 6.90 41.67 30.39
C ASN A 763 6.21 40.59 31.22
N LEU A 764 6.84 40.18 32.34
CA LEU A 764 6.19 39.33 33.30
C LEU A 764 5.72 40.11 34.49
N GLN A 765 4.51 39.92 34.91
CA GLN A 765 3.96 40.46 36.17
C GLN A 765 3.87 39.33 37.19
N LEU A 766 4.50 39.52 38.35
CA LEU A 766 4.42 38.60 39.45
C LEU A 766 3.66 39.27 40.60
N LYS A 767 2.55 38.69 41.02
CA LYS A 767 1.78 39.11 42.20
C LYS A 767 2.08 38.16 43.33
N LEU A 768 2.50 38.70 44.46
CA LEU A 768 2.78 37.99 45.67
C LEU A 768 1.81 38.41 46.78
N ASN A 769 1.25 37.44 47.47
CA ASN A 769 0.37 37.68 48.59
C ASN A 769 0.59 36.63 49.66
N ALA A 770 0.84 37.10 50.89
CA ALA A 770 1.01 36.31 52.07
C ALA A 770 0.53 37.12 53.28
N LYS A 771 0.50 36.54 54.47
CA LYS A 771 0.22 37.30 55.67
C LYS A 771 1.30 38.37 55.92
N GLU A 772 2.50 38.09 55.47
CA GLU A 772 3.69 38.93 55.70
C GLU A 772 4.02 39.82 54.53
N LEU A 773 3.48 39.56 53.31
CA LEU A 773 3.85 40.23 52.08
C LEU A 773 2.65 40.42 51.16
N ARG A 774 2.53 41.60 50.57
CA ARG A 774 1.74 41.85 49.40
C ARG A 774 2.51 42.75 48.47
N ALA A 775 2.84 42.20 47.29
CA ALA A 775 3.69 42.91 46.33
C ALA A 775 3.34 42.56 44.88
N GLU A 776 3.58 43.50 44.00
CA GLU A 776 3.60 43.31 42.54
C GLU A 776 5.02 43.52 42.03
N VAL A 777 5.52 42.53 41.24
CA VAL A 777 6.85 42.56 40.64
C VAL A 777 6.68 42.62 39.13
N PHE A 778 7.31 43.56 38.46
CA PHE A 778 7.35 43.69 37.00
C PHE A 778 8.75 43.29 36.52
N ILE A 779 8.83 42.18 35.80
CA ILE A 779 10.07 41.62 35.26
C ILE A 779 10.11 41.91 33.76
N PRO A 780 11.06 42.73 33.27
CA PRO A 780 11.19 43.05 31.86
C PRO A 780 11.64 41.82 31.08
N SER A 781 11.08 41.54 29.91
CA SER A 781 11.47 40.43 29.02
C SER A 781 12.66 40.83 28.13
N GLY A 782 13.45 39.82 27.71
CA GLY A 782 14.53 39.94 26.76
C GLY A 782 15.79 40.65 27.30
N GLN A 783 16.62 41.21 26.43
CA GLN A 783 17.84 41.96 26.77
C GLN A 783 17.55 43.43 27.19
N SER A 784 16.40 43.67 27.76
CA SER A 784 16.04 44.99 28.26
C SER A 784 16.97 45.41 29.42
N SER A 785 17.52 46.60 29.35
CA SER A 785 18.31 47.20 30.45
C SER A 785 17.41 47.81 31.55
N GLN A 786 16.08 47.57 31.48
CA GLN A 786 15.16 48.10 32.49
C GLN A 786 15.28 47.33 33.81
N PRO A 787 15.15 47.97 34.99
CA PRO A 787 15.17 47.27 36.26
C PRO A 787 13.90 46.45 36.50
N ILE A 788 14.02 45.38 37.29
CA ILE A 788 12.90 44.71 37.90
C ILE A 788 12.26 45.69 38.91
N ARG A 789 10.96 45.96 38.78
CA ARG A 789 10.25 46.81 39.71
C ARG A 789 9.41 45.98 40.66
N ILE A 790 9.63 46.23 41.96
CA ILE A 790 8.93 45.54 43.04
C ILE A 790 8.15 46.62 43.83
N ASN A 791 6.81 46.60 43.68
CA ASN A 791 5.92 47.47 44.43
C ASN A 791 5.21 46.64 45.49
N SER A 792 5.51 46.93 46.78
CA SER A 792 4.91 46.23 47.89
C SER A 792 3.94 47.14 48.68
N ASP A 793 2.70 46.65 48.82
CA ASP A 793 1.74 47.31 49.69
C ASP A 793 2.19 47.21 51.15
N TYR A 794 2.62 46.02 51.53
CA TYR A 794 3.24 45.80 52.84
C TYR A 794 4.25 44.66 52.77
N LEU A 795 5.29 44.76 53.63
CA LEU A 795 6.32 43.73 53.85
C LEU A 795 6.62 43.66 55.36
N ARG A 796 6.38 42.50 55.96
CA ARG A 796 6.59 42.25 57.39
C ARG A 796 7.58 41.09 57.52
N LEU A 797 8.87 41.44 57.69
CA LEU A 797 9.94 40.49 57.85
C LEU A 797 10.10 40.12 59.31
N ASN A 798 9.68 38.91 59.67
CA ASN A 798 9.92 38.31 60.96
C ASN A 798 11.02 37.28 60.83
N PHE A 799 12.21 37.53 61.34
CA PHE A 799 13.26 36.56 61.49
C PHE A 799 12.88 35.60 62.62
N LEU A 800 12.87 34.28 62.31
CA LEU A 800 12.60 33.27 63.33
C LEU A 800 13.72 33.39 64.41
N ASP A 801 13.37 33.80 65.60
CA ASP A 801 14.26 33.64 66.77
C ASP A 801 14.49 32.14 67.00
N THR A 802 15.58 31.65 66.49
CA THR A 802 16.04 30.34 66.92
C THR A 802 16.51 30.52 68.37
N GLU A 803 15.73 30.11 69.36
CA GLU A 803 16.12 29.94 70.78
C GLU A 803 17.22 28.84 70.90
N SER A 804 18.29 28.95 70.12
CA SER A 804 19.49 28.16 70.35
C SER A 804 20.53 29.08 70.93
N GLU A 805 20.90 28.79 72.17
CA GLU A 805 22.07 29.42 72.89
C GLU A 805 23.45 29.26 72.15
N GLN A 806 23.43 28.94 70.86
CA GLN A 806 24.65 29.02 70.04
C GLN A 806 24.54 30.24 69.14
N PRO A 807 25.61 31.07 69.08
CA PRO A 807 25.67 32.20 68.14
C PRO A 807 25.41 31.64 66.76
N SER A 808 24.38 32.14 66.09
CA SER A 808 24.13 31.81 64.67
C SER A 808 25.42 32.03 63.88
N GLU A 809 25.91 30.99 63.20
CA GLU A 809 27.09 31.19 62.35
C GLU A 809 26.68 32.23 61.30
N LYS A 810 27.45 33.35 61.30
CA LYS A 810 27.29 34.43 60.34
C LYS A 810 27.44 33.81 58.96
N SER A 811 26.51 34.16 58.04
CA SER A 811 26.56 33.73 56.64
C SER A 811 27.91 34.03 56.02
N THR A 812 28.61 33.05 55.49
CA THR A 812 29.90 33.23 54.83
C THR A 812 29.76 34.11 53.55
N PRO A 813 30.81 34.85 53.15
CA PRO A 813 30.73 35.60 51.88
C PRO A 813 30.38 34.76 50.69
N GLU A 814 30.77 33.46 50.65
CA GLU A 814 30.39 32.49 49.58
C GLU A 814 28.91 32.22 49.58
N GLN A 815 28.27 32.08 50.74
CA GLN A 815 26.82 31.88 50.85
C GLN A 815 26.02 33.10 50.39
N LEU A 816 26.63 34.29 50.44
CA LEU A 816 26.02 35.57 50.03
C LEU A 816 26.42 35.99 48.58
N ALA A 817 27.20 35.19 47.87
CA ALA A 817 27.69 35.53 46.53
C ALA A 817 26.56 35.80 45.54
N TRP A 818 25.36 35.23 45.74
CA TRP A 818 24.19 35.49 44.91
C TRP A 818 23.80 36.99 44.91
N LEU A 819 24.03 37.75 45.95
CA LEU A 819 23.75 39.19 45.98
C LEU A 819 24.50 39.96 44.90
N THR A 820 25.70 39.51 44.50
CA THR A 820 26.48 40.16 43.43
C THR A 820 25.92 39.88 42.03
N LYS A 821 25.02 38.91 41.90
CA LYS A 821 24.39 38.51 40.63
C LYS A 821 22.96 39.08 40.46
N LEU A 822 22.50 39.87 41.42
CA LEU A 822 21.16 40.46 41.36
C LEU A 822 21.03 41.35 40.10
N PRO A 823 19.93 41.25 39.33
CA PRO A 823 19.66 42.21 38.26
C PRO A 823 19.41 43.60 38.84
N ALA A 824 19.29 44.59 37.99
CA ALA A 824 18.85 45.89 38.43
C ALA A 824 17.43 45.79 39.04
N ILE A 825 17.30 46.26 40.31
CA ILE A 825 16.01 46.17 41.04
C ILE A 825 15.66 47.58 41.54
N GLU A 826 14.42 48.00 41.28
CA GLU A 826 13.71 49.12 41.91
C GLU A 826 12.67 48.55 42.85
N PHE A 827 12.84 48.80 44.14
CA PHE A 827 11.94 48.34 45.21
C PHE A 827 11.24 49.51 45.85
N GLU A 828 9.92 49.43 45.98
CA GLU A 828 9.09 50.35 46.73
C GLU A 828 8.20 49.55 47.67
N CYS A 829 8.12 49.95 48.93
CA CYS A 829 7.25 49.37 49.92
C CYS A 829 6.50 50.48 50.67
N ALA A 830 5.19 50.35 50.75
CA ALA A 830 4.33 51.40 51.35
C ALA A 830 4.20 51.24 52.88
N ASP A 831 4.24 50.01 53.39
CA ASP A 831 4.18 49.65 54.83
C ASP A 831 5.15 48.54 55.13
N CYS A 832 6.40 48.95 55.41
CA CYS A 832 7.50 48.00 55.69
C CYS A 832 7.73 47.87 57.18
N LYS A 833 7.87 46.61 57.64
CA LYS A 833 8.20 46.26 59.03
C LYS A 833 9.26 45.17 59.04
N VAL A 834 10.30 45.36 59.83
CA VAL A 834 11.36 44.37 60.04
C VAL A 834 11.44 44.00 61.48
N SER A 835 11.14 42.75 61.83
CA SER A 835 10.94 42.29 63.22
C SER A 835 9.88 43.16 63.91
N HIS A 836 10.17 43.83 64.99
CA HIS A 836 9.24 44.78 65.68
C HIS A 836 9.40 46.22 65.17
N TYR A 837 10.39 46.53 64.32
CA TYR A 837 10.68 47.87 63.81
C TYR A 837 9.75 48.29 62.68
N GLN A 838 8.98 49.30 62.81
CA GLN A 838 8.17 49.87 61.75
C GLN A 838 9.01 50.85 60.91
N LEU A 839 9.16 50.57 59.60
CA LEU A 839 9.95 51.40 58.67
C LEU A 839 9.09 52.32 57.81
N ASP A 840 7.77 52.07 57.73
CA ASP A 840 6.76 52.74 56.87
C ASP A 840 7.17 52.64 55.39
N LYS A 841 7.43 53.69 54.68
CA LYS A 841 7.78 53.68 53.31
C LYS A 841 9.28 53.42 53.09
N VAL A 842 9.61 52.41 52.32
CA VAL A 842 10.98 52.08 51.95
C VAL A 842 11.07 52.03 50.41
N SER A 843 12.11 52.70 49.85
CA SER A 843 12.46 52.52 48.43
C SER A 843 13.96 52.23 48.32
N ALA A 844 14.31 51.37 47.37
CA ALA A 844 15.68 50.97 47.12
C ALA A 844 15.96 50.72 45.62
N SER A 845 17.18 51.11 45.19
CA SER A 845 17.70 50.81 43.87
C SER A 845 18.96 49.99 43.98
N LEU A 846 18.90 48.74 43.53
CA LEU A 846 19.96 47.72 43.70
C LEU A 846 20.48 47.22 42.35
N LEU A 847 21.77 46.91 42.25
CA LEU A 847 22.40 46.31 41.08
C LEU A 847 23.60 45.44 41.47
N GLY A 848 23.59 44.17 41.09
CA GLY A 848 24.76 43.32 41.13
C GLY A 848 25.56 43.39 39.80
N ASP A 849 26.87 43.63 39.89
CA ASP A 849 27.74 43.68 38.70
C ASP A 849 28.58 42.40 38.50
N GLY A 850 28.25 41.36 39.24
CA GLY A 850 28.97 40.08 39.25
C GLY A 850 30.15 40.03 40.25
N LYS A 851 30.55 41.18 40.82
CA LYS A 851 31.65 41.30 41.81
C LYS A 851 31.20 41.94 43.08
N LYS A 852 30.25 42.83 43.03
CA LYS A 852 29.66 43.56 44.15
C LYS A 852 28.17 43.80 43.97
N LEU A 853 27.45 44.00 45.05
CA LEU A 853 26.13 44.59 45.06
C LEU A 853 26.28 46.11 45.22
N LEU A 854 25.71 46.88 44.33
CA LEU A 854 25.63 48.32 44.38
C LEU A 854 24.23 48.71 44.91
N ILE A 855 24.17 49.54 45.94
CA ILE A 855 22.96 50.17 46.44
C ILE A 855 23.03 51.60 45.98
N SER A 856 22.41 51.97 44.89
CA SER A 856 22.49 53.29 44.30
C SER A 856 21.71 54.29 45.15
N GLU A 857 20.62 53.84 45.71
CA GLU A 857 19.77 54.63 46.63
C GLU A 857 19.00 53.68 47.55
N LEU A 858 18.87 53.99 48.81
CA LEU A 858 17.94 53.39 49.76
C LEU A 858 17.34 54.52 50.58
N VAL A 859 16.04 54.68 50.59
CA VAL A 859 15.28 55.66 51.33
C VAL A 859 14.33 54.95 52.29
N VAL A 860 14.38 55.32 53.56
CA VAL A 860 13.37 54.97 54.57
C VAL A 860 12.64 56.23 54.91
N ASP A 861 11.36 56.36 54.64
CA ASP A 861 10.53 57.55 54.88
C ASP A 861 9.38 57.21 55.85
N LYS A 862 9.53 57.68 57.07
CA LYS A 862 8.54 57.55 58.14
C LYS A 862 7.75 58.86 58.36
N GLY A 863 7.74 59.73 57.31
CA GLY A 863 7.09 61.04 57.40
C GLY A 863 7.93 62.06 58.16
N ASP A 864 8.01 61.99 59.52
CA ASP A 864 8.79 62.83 60.37
C ASP A 864 10.27 62.50 60.38
N HIS A 865 10.66 61.30 59.82
CA HIS A 865 12.00 60.79 59.77
C HIS A 865 12.34 60.27 58.41
N ILE A 866 13.41 60.71 57.74
CA ILE A 866 13.82 60.28 56.41
C ILE A 866 15.30 59.91 56.43
N LEU A 867 15.59 58.63 56.17
CA LEU A 867 16.93 58.10 55.93
C LEU A 867 17.15 57.99 54.43
N ARG A 868 18.22 58.58 53.89
CA ARG A 868 18.64 58.38 52.50
C ARG A 868 20.07 57.90 52.55
N THR A 869 20.33 56.74 51.92
CA THR A 869 21.66 56.15 51.94
C THR A 869 21.98 55.48 50.59
N LYS A 870 23.24 55.36 50.28
CA LYS A 870 23.83 54.60 49.18
C LYS A 870 25.00 53.81 49.65
N GLY A 871 25.34 52.76 48.95
CA GLY A 871 26.48 51.95 49.37
C GLY A 871 26.80 50.81 48.43
N GLN A 872 27.61 49.93 48.88
CA GLN A 872 28.00 48.70 48.24
C GLN A 872 28.35 47.59 49.19
N TRP A 873 28.16 46.36 48.74
CA TRP A 873 28.66 45.17 49.45
C TRP A 873 29.62 44.41 48.53
N GLN A 874 30.80 44.06 49.03
CA GLN A 874 31.79 43.31 48.28
C GLN A 874 32.65 42.43 49.22
N ASN A 875 32.73 41.11 48.90
CA ASN A 875 33.56 40.18 49.69
C ASN A 875 33.31 40.22 51.17
N GLY A 876 32.05 40.29 51.62
CA GLY A 876 31.68 40.36 53.02
C GLY A 876 31.74 41.73 53.66
N LEU A 877 32.26 42.75 52.98
CA LEU A 877 32.34 44.12 53.47
C LEU A 877 31.19 44.98 52.94
N THR A 878 30.41 45.58 53.82
CA THR A 878 29.43 46.60 53.50
C THR A 878 30.01 47.97 53.71
N ALA A 879 29.83 48.90 52.76
CA ALA A 879 30.18 50.33 52.89
C ALA A 879 28.93 51.14 52.50
N MET A 880 28.46 51.96 53.41
CA MET A 880 27.25 52.79 53.27
C MET A 880 27.56 54.27 53.63
N SER A 881 26.98 55.15 52.90
CA SER A 881 27.01 56.59 53.20
C SER A 881 25.68 57.24 52.91
N GLY A 882 25.30 58.16 53.75
CA GLY A 882 23.96 58.76 53.61
C GLY A 882 23.71 59.86 54.61
N GLU A 883 22.44 60.31 54.59
CA GLU A 883 21.89 61.29 55.49
C GLU A 883 20.65 60.77 56.20
N LEU A 884 20.47 61.15 57.48
CA LEU A 884 19.28 60.93 58.25
C LEU A 884 18.74 62.26 58.69
N LYS A 885 17.50 62.58 58.30
CA LYS A 885 16.77 63.74 58.76
C LYS A 885 15.62 63.27 59.64
N SER A 886 15.50 63.96 60.86
CA SER A 886 14.50 63.58 61.84
C SER A 886 13.94 64.82 62.46
N ASP A 887 12.62 64.91 62.64
CA ASP A 887 12.00 65.97 63.37
C ASP A 887 12.18 65.78 64.89
N ASP A 888 12.27 64.50 65.32
CA ASP A 888 12.65 64.14 66.73
C ASP A 888 13.56 62.88 66.74
N ILE A 889 14.86 63.06 66.73
CA ILE A 889 15.85 62.01 66.76
C ILE A 889 15.73 61.09 67.94
N GLY A 890 15.34 61.68 69.13
CA GLY A 890 15.17 60.96 70.37
C GLY A 890 14.00 60.00 70.31
N ALA A 891 12.89 60.38 69.70
CA ALA A 891 11.76 59.51 69.43
C ALA A 891 12.11 58.40 68.43
N LEU A 892 12.84 58.73 67.29
CA LEU A 892 13.33 57.78 66.34
C LEU A 892 14.19 56.71 66.95
N PHE A 893 15.20 57.10 67.69
CA PHE A 893 16.10 56.14 68.32
C PHE A 893 15.38 55.21 69.30
N ASN A 894 14.46 55.73 70.11
CA ASN A 894 13.66 54.91 71.01
C ASN A 894 12.78 53.86 70.21
N GLU A 895 12.24 54.21 69.01
CA GLU A 895 11.55 53.24 68.15
C GLU A 895 12.48 52.13 67.73
N PHE A 896 13.77 52.37 67.56
CA PHE A 896 14.78 51.36 67.19
C PHE A 896 15.56 50.77 68.36
N ASP A 897 15.00 50.85 69.55
CA ASP A 897 15.62 50.37 70.84
C ASP A 897 17.02 50.91 71.10
N ILE A 898 17.33 52.06 70.49
CA ILE A 898 18.56 52.77 70.74
C ILE A 898 18.36 53.71 71.90
N THR A 899 18.97 53.33 73.02
CA THR A 899 18.92 54.20 74.24
C THR A 899 19.60 55.49 73.93
N THR A 900 18.91 56.64 74.13
CA THR A 900 19.41 57.95 73.92
C THR A 900 18.98 58.88 75.04
N THR A 901 19.80 59.88 75.40
CA THR A 901 19.44 60.95 76.33
C THR A 901 18.88 62.14 75.59
N ILE A 902 18.90 62.18 74.23
CA ILE A 902 18.39 63.27 73.38
C ILE A 902 16.85 63.17 73.29
N LYS A 903 16.17 64.33 73.50
CA LYS A 903 14.75 64.40 73.38
C LYS A 903 14.33 65.72 72.69
N ASP A 904 13.15 65.62 71.95
CA ASP A 904 12.53 66.78 71.31
C ASP A 904 13.48 67.61 70.41
N SER A 905 14.42 66.90 69.72
CA SER A 905 15.43 67.52 68.90
C SER A 905 15.34 67.10 67.45
N ASN A 906 15.20 68.02 66.55
CA ASN A 906 15.38 67.69 65.14
C ASN A 906 16.82 67.42 64.82
N ALA A 907 17.11 66.57 63.85
CA ALA A 907 18.45 66.14 63.52
C ALA A 907 18.66 66.05 62.01
N ASN A 908 19.93 66.38 61.61
CA ASN A 908 20.44 66.07 60.31
C ASN A 908 21.80 65.35 60.51
N LEU A 909 21.80 64.03 60.20
CA LEU A 909 23.03 63.24 60.38
C LEU A 909 23.49 62.86 58.96
N ASN A 910 24.85 63.04 58.76
CA ASN A 910 25.54 62.49 57.61
C ASN A 910 26.52 61.44 58.08
N TYR A 911 26.54 60.26 57.41
CA TYR A 911 27.39 59.16 57.85
C TYR A 911 28.09 58.48 56.66
N GLN A 912 29.27 57.90 56.99
CA GLN A 912 30.02 56.96 56.13
C GLN A 912 30.45 55.82 57.02
N LEU A 913 29.83 54.66 56.83
CA LEU A 913 29.99 53.51 57.73
C LEU A 913 30.36 52.25 56.92
N ASN A 914 31.23 51.43 57.46
CA ASN A 914 31.65 50.15 56.92
C ASN A 914 31.55 49.08 57.99
N TRP A 915 31.11 47.86 57.63
CA TRP A 915 31.09 46.72 58.52
C TRP A 915 31.27 45.39 57.78
N GLN A 916 31.71 44.33 58.49
CA GLN A 916 32.04 43.03 57.96
C GLN A 916 30.84 42.07 58.04
N ALA A 917 29.78 42.36 57.33
CA ALA A 917 28.57 41.49 57.15
C ALA A 917 27.74 41.94 55.93
N ALA A 918 26.58 41.33 55.73
CA ALA A 918 25.59 41.72 54.64
C ALA A 918 25.05 43.13 54.93
N PRO A 919 24.53 43.86 53.90
CA PRO A 919 23.98 45.21 54.11
C PRO A 919 22.81 45.24 55.11
N TYR A 920 22.07 44.18 55.25
CA TYR A 920 20.95 44.07 56.18
C TYR A 920 21.29 43.52 57.55
N ASP A 921 22.58 43.15 57.79
CA ASP A 921 23.11 42.60 59.03
C ASP A 921 24.20 43.51 59.54
N LEU A 922 23.83 44.52 60.31
CA LEU A 922 24.77 45.50 60.86
C LEU A 922 25.60 44.88 61.97
N ASP A 923 26.87 44.59 61.67
CA ASP A 923 27.84 44.06 62.65
C ASP A 923 28.54 45.18 63.41
N ILE A 924 28.04 45.51 64.58
CA ILE A 924 28.58 46.60 65.46
C ILE A 924 29.99 46.32 65.83
N ALA A 925 30.43 45.06 66.02
CA ALA A 925 31.80 44.77 66.45
C ALA A 925 32.85 45.06 65.37
N SER A 926 32.47 45.10 64.08
CA SER A 926 33.31 45.44 62.91
C SER A 926 33.00 46.84 62.36
N LEU A 927 32.12 47.58 62.97
CA LEU A 927 31.65 48.87 62.46
C LEU A 927 32.77 49.91 62.53
N ASP A 928 33.11 50.48 61.39
CA ASP A 928 34.06 51.55 61.22
C ASP A 928 33.43 52.72 60.47
N GLY A 929 33.85 53.94 60.74
CA GLY A 929 33.41 55.10 59.99
C GLY A 929 33.26 56.39 60.71
N GLU A 930 32.48 57.28 60.11
CA GLU A 930 32.28 58.66 60.64
C GLU A 930 30.79 59.02 60.54
N ILE A 931 30.28 59.69 61.59
CA ILE A 931 28.92 60.29 61.60
C ILE A 931 29.08 61.72 61.95
N SER A 932 28.65 62.67 61.08
CA SER A 932 28.51 64.06 61.42
C SER A 932 27.07 64.38 61.71
N TRP A 933 26.81 65.16 62.71
CA TRP A 933 25.43 65.53 63.10
C TRP A 933 25.25 67.04 63.29
N ASP A 934 24.06 67.43 63.00
CA ASP A 934 23.54 68.79 63.29
C ASP A 934 22.18 68.61 63.93
N LEU A 935 22.06 68.85 65.21
CA LEU A 935 20.87 68.78 66.00
C LEU A 935 20.33 70.18 66.28
N GLY A 936 19.05 70.36 66.02
CA GLY A 936 18.40 71.66 66.41
C GLY A 936 18.00 71.70 67.86
N GLU A 937 16.95 72.53 68.18
CA GLU A 937 16.49 72.66 69.55
C GLU A 937 16.10 71.32 70.17
N GLY A 938 16.58 71.10 71.46
CA GLY A 938 16.27 69.84 72.15
C GLY A 938 16.76 69.87 73.59
N HIS A 939 16.69 68.69 74.26
CA HIS A 939 17.24 68.55 75.62
C HIS A 939 17.86 67.14 75.89
N LEU A 940 18.84 67.11 76.75
CA LEU A 940 19.53 65.87 77.27
C LEU A 940 18.89 65.52 78.63
N THR A 941 18.23 64.33 78.74
CA THR A 941 17.42 63.93 79.91
C THR A 941 18.22 63.51 81.15
N GLU A 942 19.46 62.98 81.03
CA GLU A 942 20.25 62.39 82.07
C GLU A 942 21.33 63.34 82.59
N ILE A 943 21.49 64.58 82.09
CA ILE A 943 22.46 65.54 82.51
C ILE A 943 21.75 66.48 83.43
N SER A 944 22.30 66.60 84.72
CA SER A 944 21.80 67.53 85.70
C SER A 944 22.23 68.99 85.39
N ASP A 945 21.23 69.81 85.10
CA ASP A 945 21.39 71.21 84.71
C ASP A 945 21.32 72.15 85.92
N GLY A 946 21.60 71.64 87.10
CA GLY A 946 21.45 72.44 88.39
C GLY A 946 21.88 73.85 88.42
N GLY A 947 22.70 74.34 87.51
CA GLY A 947 23.15 75.70 87.32
C GLY A 947 22.55 76.34 86.02
N ALA A 948 22.30 75.61 84.98
CA ALA A 948 21.94 76.11 83.67
C ALA A 948 20.48 76.63 83.53
N ARG A 949 19.58 76.10 84.36
CA ARG A 949 18.16 76.52 84.34
C ARG A 949 18.05 77.97 84.81
N VAL A 950 18.86 78.46 85.74
CA VAL A 950 18.80 79.87 86.18
C VAL A 950 19.24 80.76 85.02
N PHE A 951 20.27 80.41 84.29
CA PHE A 951 20.78 81.22 83.21
C PHE A 951 19.85 81.13 81.95
N SER A 952 19.20 79.97 81.68
CA SER A 952 18.23 79.85 80.60
C SER A 952 16.96 80.74 80.83
N LEU A 953 16.57 80.91 82.07
CA LEU A 953 15.48 81.80 82.41
C LEU A 953 15.76 83.30 82.15
N LEU A 954 17.02 83.71 82.14
CA LEU A 954 17.49 85.08 81.94
C LEU A 954 18.06 85.33 80.50
N SER A 955 18.21 84.34 79.66
CA SER A 955 18.71 84.48 78.29
C SER A 955 17.63 85.22 77.42
N LEU A 956 18.09 86.12 76.46
CA LEU A 956 17.27 86.76 75.53
C LEU A 956 16.41 85.76 74.67
N ASP A 957 16.97 84.58 74.31
CA ASP A 957 16.31 83.52 73.58
C ASP A 957 15.26 82.77 74.42
N SER A 958 15.47 82.57 75.70
CA SER A 958 14.47 82.02 76.57
C SER A 958 13.28 83.07 76.81
N LEU A 959 13.53 84.37 76.71
CA LEU A 959 12.57 85.42 76.78
C LEU A 959 11.67 85.44 75.52
N VAL A 960 12.26 85.18 74.27
CA VAL A 960 11.56 85.10 73.03
C VAL A 960 10.66 83.83 72.94
N ARG A 961 11.17 82.71 73.52
CA ARG A 961 10.34 81.51 73.63
C ARG A 961 9.16 81.64 74.56
N LYS A 962 9.38 82.30 75.71
CA LYS A 962 8.36 82.57 76.69
C LYS A 962 7.29 83.53 76.11
N LEU A 963 7.68 84.49 75.27
CA LEU A 963 6.73 85.36 74.57
C LEU A 963 5.92 84.58 73.52
N LYS A 964 6.41 83.48 72.98
CA LYS A 964 5.74 82.50 72.08
C LYS A 964 4.96 81.42 72.82
N LEU A 965 4.85 81.52 74.20
CA LEU A 965 4.21 80.57 75.10
C LEU A 965 4.85 79.15 75.03
N ASP A 966 6.13 79.02 74.70
CA ASP A 966 6.93 77.79 74.74
C ASP A 966 7.63 77.73 76.10
N PHE A 967 7.10 76.94 77.06
CA PHE A 967 7.61 76.73 78.41
C PHE A 967 8.26 75.37 78.63
N ARG A 968 8.66 74.66 77.62
CA ARG A 968 9.19 73.32 77.75
C ARG A 968 10.42 73.24 78.64
N ASP A 969 11.31 74.19 78.62
CA ASP A 969 12.54 74.40 79.44
C ASP A 969 12.26 74.65 80.93
N VAL A 970 11.05 75.10 81.28
CA VAL A 970 10.75 75.37 82.68
C VAL A 970 10.25 74.17 83.45
N PHE A 971 9.60 73.20 82.76
CA PHE A 971 8.88 72.12 83.40
C PHE A 971 9.55 70.70 83.19
N SER A 972 10.46 70.60 82.23
CA SER A 972 11.17 69.33 81.96
C SER A 972 12.47 69.19 82.71
N LYS A 973 12.84 67.95 83.08
CA LYS A 973 14.13 67.64 83.63
C LYS A 973 15.12 67.34 82.48
N GLY A 974 16.32 68.04 82.45
CA GLY A 974 17.34 67.80 81.42
C GLY A 974 18.07 69.08 81.08
N PHE A 975 19.14 68.96 80.25
CA PHE A 975 19.95 70.09 79.78
C PHE A 975 19.38 70.49 78.38
N PHE A 976 18.87 71.71 78.20
CA PHE A 976 18.35 72.26 76.94
C PHE A 976 19.44 72.91 76.12
N TYR A 977 19.39 72.69 74.81
CA TYR A 977 20.25 73.33 73.85
C TYR A 977 19.48 73.85 72.61
N ASN A 978 20.04 74.91 71.97
CA ASN A 978 19.46 75.43 70.71
C ASN A 978 19.98 74.66 69.48
N SER A 979 21.23 74.22 69.50
CA SER A 979 21.87 73.36 68.51
C SER A 979 23.03 72.56 69.12
N MET A 980 23.26 71.39 68.53
CA MET A 980 24.41 70.56 68.84
C MET A 980 25.01 70.02 67.58
N GLN A 981 26.26 70.30 67.24
CA GLN A 981 26.92 69.86 66.05
C GLN A 981 28.27 69.17 66.45
N GLY A 982 28.66 68.19 65.65
CA GLY A 982 29.92 67.47 65.84
C GLY A 982 30.06 66.32 64.82
N THR A 983 31.27 65.68 64.93
CA THR A 983 31.55 64.45 64.20
C THR A 983 31.91 63.36 65.22
N MET A 984 31.42 62.16 64.90
CA MET A 984 31.74 60.93 65.66
C MET A 984 32.55 60.00 64.73
N GLN A 985 33.76 59.62 65.21
CA GLN A 985 34.54 58.55 64.62
C GLN A 985 34.20 57.23 65.28
N ILE A 986 34.01 56.19 64.48
CA ILE A 986 33.75 54.85 64.94
C ILE A 986 34.91 53.93 64.44
N ASP A 987 35.54 53.25 65.40
CA ASP A 987 36.61 52.28 65.15
C ASP A 987 36.28 50.99 65.89
N LYS A 988 36.00 49.93 65.10
CA LYS A 988 35.55 48.59 65.58
C LYS A 988 34.41 48.68 66.64
N GLY A 989 33.37 49.42 66.25
CA GLY A 989 32.17 49.58 67.09
C GLY A 989 32.31 50.50 68.27
N ILE A 990 33.46 51.10 68.50
CA ILE A 990 33.65 52.09 69.54
C ILE A 990 33.55 53.49 68.94
N ALA A 991 32.57 54.24 69.35
CA ALA A 991 32.25 55.57 68.85
C ALA A 991 32.92 56.61 69.82
N TYR A 992 33.58 57.64 69.27
CA TYR A 992 34.15 58.73 70.01
C TYR A 992 34.06 60.04 69.23
N THR A 993 33.85 61.17 69.93
CA THR A 993 33.80 62.47 69.34
C THR A 993 34.80 63.43 70.05
N GLN A 994 35.37 64.42 69.33
CA GLN A 994 36.33 65.38 69.86
C GLN A 994 36.00 66.86 69.50
N ASP A 995 35.03 67.02 68.65
CA ASP A 995 34.72 68.32 68.06
C ASP A 995 33.24 68.79 68.30
N THR A 996 32.58 68.12 69.24
CA THR A 996 31.20 68.43 69.57
C THR A 996 31.06 69.87 70.09
N LYS A 997 30.26 70.60 69.40
CA LYS A 997 29.83 71.98 69.78
C LYS A 997 28.38 72.03 70.16
N MET A 998 28.06 72.64 71.25
CA MET A 998 26.72 72.78 71.74
C MET A 998 26.41 74.23 72.03
N ASP A 999 25.37 74.79 71.54
CA ASP A 999 24.86 76.10 71.84
C ASP A 999 23.72 75.92 72.85
N GLY A 1000 23.95 76.24 74.10
CA GLY A 1000 22.95 76.04 75.16
C GLY A 1000 21.99 77.22 75.24
N VAL A 1001 20.83 76.94 75.80
CA VAL A 1001 19.78 77.92 76.04
C VAL A 1001 20.11 78.74 77.24
#